data_ac83408fe699ef6d59b14b97926522ce
#
_entry.id   ac83408fe699ef6d59b14b97926522ce
#
_cell.length_a   1.000
_cell.length_b   1.000
_cell.length_c   1.000
_cell.angle_alpha   90.00
_cell.angle_beta   90.00
_cell.angle_gamma   90.00
#
_symmetry.space_group_name_H-M   'P 1'
#
loop_
_entity.id
_entity.type
_entity.pdbx_description
1 polymer ?
#
loop_
_entity_poly.entity_id
_entity_poly.type
_entity_poly.pdbx_seq_one_letter_code
_entity_poly.pdbx_strand_id
1 'polypeptide(L)'
;MWTVDRPPQWVGRGQELAALRAGVDALGRGEGAVVWVEGEPGIGKSSLVAEALAAGGVPGWDIGWGIAGKLTERLPLRVMLDCLQVRPGSPDPRRAHAADVLRSLRQGLFADGDASVTGIELLVGLVDELSAAAPAVIVLDDLQWADDASLIVWHQLAASIGQLRLLLIGTCRPAPRRPEVQDLRAAVVRHGGTIVTLGPLTETDVTALVTAILGSPPGDTLRQLTAQAAGNPLYVRELVDAMVRERTLEIGPAAEVSATGERLPASLAAVLTDRLSSVSAGTAQLLRTAALLGGRFAVTDLAVVLHRPASALAADVQEAVAAGILTEHPNDPDLAFRHLLIQQALYEGMPAALRTALHAEAARELSASGADVLSVAQQLSAANKPGEAWARTWLVESGPALAIRAPQVGAEILRRELDATPAGDEARDGLMASLAWALLAAGSYQEAARQAGRALTVMTDPVRRAETHWVLTRAQVSAGRSDDAIATMRQALASAELPAEWRARMLALLAMLQRAATGDLDAADATAIQALTAGEEAGDAFATAHALTDLWLTRSVRRDHVAALDYIDRALRVLGDDPGHADLRSFAQDGCIFTLQNLDRWPQAEVTLRRAREASQRSGNPDRATWVTAAVLRYWLGEWDDALAELGPDDADAPGLTHSFLRERWSALLLHGVSALIAGRRDEQTAAGQQLRQGLALPIQTLADRENQDFLVAAHALALEQSGETHQAMLRLAGMLPRRDGEMTLIHQWLPDLVRLALAAGDRPMAQAATRACQAEAAAETHPARATVASLRCRGLLESDPDPLTEAVAHYRALGPATELPGALEDLAVVLARSGREEEASTAFTEAVSLYEGLQARWDIRRAEGRLRPYGVRRGGRGQRVQRAAFGWPALTPTEVKIAVMVARGESTSDIARSMSLSRRTVQTYISHILAKLGVRGRVDIVREALRQGVSP
;
A
#
# COMPACT_ATOMS: atom_id res chain seq x y z
N MET A 1 -8.72 50.76 26.91
CA MET A 1 -9.55 49.89 26.09
C MET A 1 -8.62 48.96 25.34
N TRP A 2 -8.48 47.73 25.80
CA TRP A 2 -7.59 46.72 25.24
C TRP A 2 -8.27 46.06 24.02
N THR A 3 -7.75 46.34 22.81
CA THR A 3 -8.22 45.62 21.60
C THR A 3 -7.18 44.56 21.25
N VAL A 4 -7.59 43.31 21.32
CA VAL A 4 -6.76 42.12 21.00
C VAL A 4 -6.66 41.90 19.46
N ASP A 5 -6.59 42.96 18.68
CA ASP A 5 -6.66 42.92 17.20
C ASP A 5 -5.29 43.03 16.49
N ARG A 6 -4.18 42.77 17.18
CA ARG A 6 -2.89 42.57 16.52
C ARG A 6 -2.57 41.09 16.48
N PRO A 7 -2.19 40.55 15.30
CA PRO A 7 -1.62 39.17 15.28
C PRO A 7 -0.44 39.22 16.29
N PRO A 8 -0.40 38.29 17.26
CA PRO A 8 0.63 38.30 18.28
C PRO A 8 1.98 38.20 17.60
N GLN A 9 2.87 39.11 17.88
CA GLN A 9 4.28 39.04 17.47
C GLN A 9 4.80 37.69 17.98
N TRP A 10 5.36 36.87 17.09
CA TRP A 10 5.93 35.58 17.47
C TRP A 10 6.98 35.76 18.56
N VAL A 11 6.88 35.00 19.63
CA VAL A 11 7.74 35.14 20.80
C VAL A 11 8.42 33.83 21.12
N GLY A 12 9.74 33.86 21.30
CA GLY A 12 10.56 32.71 21.65
C GLY A 12 10.72 31.72 20.48
N ARG A 13 11.32 30.55 20.79
CA ARG A 13 11.43 29.41 19.88
C ARG A 13 12.15 29.70 18.55
N GLY A 14 13.15 30.57 18.60
CA GLY A 14 13.90 30.97 17.39
C GLY A 14 14.62 29.82 16.70
N GLN A 15 15.11 28.84 17.48
CA GLN A 15 15.81 27.67 16.93
C GLN A 15 14.83 26.70 16.26
N GLU A 16 13.72 26.42 16.91
CA GLU A 16 12.68 25.53 16.39
C GLU A 16 12.02 26.12 15.13
N LEU A 17 11.76 27.42 15.12
CA LEU A 17 11.24 28.13 13.95
C LEU A 17 12.25 28.11 12.79
N ALA A 18 13.54 28.31 13.08
CA ALA A 18 14.59 28.22 12.07
C ALA A 18 14.71 26.83 11.46
N ALA A 19 14.53 25.77 12.25
CA ALA A 19 14.53 24.38 11.76
C ALA A 19 13.37 24.11 10.79
N LEU A 20 12.15 24.60 11.09
CA LEU A 20 11.01 24.51 10.17
C LEU A 20 11.22 25.34 8.91
N ARG A 21 11.73 26.57 9.04
CA ARG A 21 12.04 27.47 7.91
C ARG A 21 13.10 26.86 6.99
N ALA A 22 14.08 26.14 7.53
CA ALA A 22 15.05 25.41 6.71
C ALA A 22 14.37 24.38 5.80
N GLY A 23 13.30 23.72 6.26
CA GLY A 23 12.47 22.84 5.44
C GLY A 23 11.70 23.59 4.33
N VAL A 24 11.16 24.78 4.66
CA VAL A 24 10.49 25.67 3.69
C VAL A 24 11.49 26.15 2.63
N ASP A 25 12.69 26.55 3.05
CA ASP A 25 13.76 26.98 2.14
C ASP A 25 14.26 25.83 1.24
N ALA A 26 14.34 24.60 1.78
CA ALA A 26 14.67 23.40 0.99
C ALA A 26 13.61 23.17 -0.11
N LEU A 27 12.33 23.25 0.24
CA LEU A 27 11.24 23.13 -0.73
C LEU A 27 11.31 24.26 -1.79
N GLY A 28 11.67 25.49 -1.40
CA GLY A 28 11.89 26.60 -2.31
C GLY A 28 13.03 26.35 -3.32
N ARG A 29 14.01 25.53 -2.96
CA ARG A 29 15.07 25.06 -3.87
C ARG A 29 14.66 23.83 -4.71
N GLY A 30 13.43 23.32 -4.52
CA GLY A 30 12.92 22.12 -5.15
C GLY A 30 13.34 20.81 -4.46
N GLU A 31 13.87 20.88 -3.26
CA GLU A 31 14.29 19.74 -2.43
C GLU A 31 13.15 19.34 -1.49
N GLY A 32 12.89 18.02 -1.37
CA GLY A 32 11.92 17.52 -0.42
C GLY A 32 12.49 17.49 1.01
N ALA A 33 11.62 17.74 2.01
CA ALA A 33 12.01 17.72 3.41
C ALA A 33 10.92 17.12 4.31
N VAL A 34 11.34 16.44 5.40
CA VAL A 34 10.43 15.91 6.42
C VAL A 34 10.76 16.57 7.76
N VAL A 35 9.73 17.08 8.43
CA VAL A 35 9.86 17.67 9.76
C VAL A 35 8.85 17.05 10.72
N TRP A 36 9.35 16.58 11.85
CA TRP A 36 8.55 16.01 12.93
C TRP A 36 8.57 16.98 14.13
N VAL A 37 7.38 17.43 14.55
CA VAL A 37 7.25 18.36 15.69
C VAL A 37 6.55 17.65 16.86
N GLU A 38 7.25 17.49 17.97
CA GLU A 38 6.69 16.84 19.15
C GLU A 38 6.64 17.78 20.37
N GLY A 39 5.62 17.58 21.22
CA GLY A 39 5.46 18.38 22.45
C GLY A 39 4.08 18.23 23.06
N GLU A 40 3.95 18.70 24.31
CA GLU A 40 2.72 18.61 25.10
C GLU A 40 1.52 19.32 24.44
N PRO A 41 0.27 19.00 24.81
CA PRO A 41 -0.91 19.72 24.37
C PRO A 41 -0.84 21.21 24.70
N GLY A 42 -1.22 22.07 23.75
CA GLY A 42 -1.23 23.54 23.95
C GLY A 42 0.15 24.20 23.91
N ILE A 43 1.24 23.44 23.71
CA ILE A 43 2.62 23.94 23.74
C ILE A 43 2.98 24.80 22.49
N GLY A 44 2.12 24.85 21.48
CA GLY A 44 2.27 25.70 20.30
C GLY A 44 2.78 24.99 19.04
N LYS A 45 2.64 23.64 18.89
CA LYS A 45 3.07 22.87 17.71
C LYS A 45 2.45 23.40 16.41
N SER A 46 1.13 23.39 16.32
CA SER A 46 0.40 23.84 15.12
C SER A 46 0.64 25.33 14.82
N SER A 47 0.77 26.16 15.87
CA SER A 47 1.08 27.58 15.72
C SER A 47 2.50 27.82 15.17
N LEU A 48 3.48 27.01 15.60
CA LEU A 48 4.85 27.07 15.09
C LEU A 48 4.92 26.71 13.60
N VAL A 49 4.18 25.66 13.20
CA VAL A 49 4.06 25.24 11.79
C VAL A 49 3.41 26.35 10.96
N ALA A 50 2.29 26.91 11.44
CA ALA A 50 1.59 28.00 10.75
C ALA A 50 2.47 29.25 10.57
N GLU A 51 3.23 29.63 11.61
CA GLU A 51 4.16 30.78 11.56
C GLU A 51 5.30 30.53 10.56
N ALA A 52 5.86 29.32 10.54
CA ALA A 52 6.90 28.97 9.60
C ALA A 52 6.43 29.06 8.15
N LEU A 53 5.20 28.63 7.87
CA LEU A 53 4.59 28.64 6.53
C LEU A 53 4.16 30.06 6.13
N ALA A 54 3.61 30.87 7.05
CA ALA A 54 3.19 32.24 6.78
C ALA A 54 4.37 33.16 6.43
N ALA A 55 5.49 33.02 7.13
CA ALA A 55 6.70 33.80 6.89
C ALA A 55 7.44 33.42 5.60
N GLY A 56 7.28 32.17 5.13
CA GLY A 56 7.84 31.67 3.90
C GLY A 56 6.92 31.81 2.69
N GLY A 57 5.78 32.50 2.83
CA GLY A 57 4.68 32.54 1.88
C GLY A 57 5.10 32.77 0.43
N VAL A 58 5.20 31.65 -0.33
CA VAL A 58 5.43 31.71 -1.77
C VAL A 58 4.08 31.51 -2.46
N PRO A 59 3.58 32.49 -3.22
CA PRO A 59 2.36 32.35 -3.97
C PRO A 59 2.44 31.14 -4.91
N GLY A 60 1.41 30.27 -4.89
CA GLY A 60 1.29 29.14 -5.80
C GLY A 60 1.72 27.76 -5.23
N TRP A 61 2.05 27.67 -3.94
CA TRP A 61 2.26 26.36 -3.31
C TRP A 61 0.93 25.69 -2.94
N ASP A 62 0.89 24.38 -3.09
CA ASP A 62 -0.27 23.57 -2.69
C ASP A 62 -0.11 23.14 -1.22
N ILE A 63 -0.96 23.66 -0.32
CA ILE A 63 -0.87 23.41 1.12
C ILE A 63 -2.06 22.61 1.57
N GLY A 64 -1.82 21.36 2.00
CA GLY A 64 -2.77 20.49 2.64
C GLY A 64 -2.55 20.44 4.16
N TRP A 65 -3.63 20.59 4.95
CA TRP A 65 -3.60 20.50 6.41
C TRP A 65 -4.69 19.56 6.93
N GLY A 66 -4.28 18.42 7.48
CA GLY A 66 -5.17 17.43 8.10
C GLY A 66 -5.02 17.44 9.62
N ILE A 67 -6.14 17.34 10.34
CA ILE A 67 -6.16 17.29 11.80
C ILE A 67 -6.73 15.93 12.21
N ALA A 68 -5.91 15.12 12.88
CA ALA A 68 -6.35 13.84 13.41
C ALA A 68 -7.07 14.01 14.77
N GLY A 69 -8.09 13.19 14.99
CA GLY A 69 -8.88 13.24 16.22
C GLY A 69 -9.45 11.87 16.60
N LYS A 70 -9.83 11.68 17.87
CA LYS A 70 -10.39 10.40 18.36
C LYS A 70 -11.59 9.88 17.56
N LEU A 71 -12.38 10.75 16.97
CA LEU A 71 -13.55 10.37 16.18
C LEU A 71 -13.15 9.84 14.79
N THR A 72 -12.01 10.26 14.25
CA THR A 72 -11.52 9.87 12.93
C THR A 72 -10.50 8.72 12.96
N GLU A 73 -9.95 8.40 14.13
CA GLU A 73 -8.91 7.38 14.32
C GLU A 73 -9.26 6.00 13.73
N ARG A 74 -10.55 5.65 13.73
CA ARG A 74 -11.03 4.33 13.24
C ARG A 74 -11.49 4.36 11.78
N LEU A 75 -11.43 5.50 11.11
CA LEU A 75 -11.90 5.67 9.72
C LEU A 75 -10.70 5.68 8.77
N PRO A 76 -10.51 4.60 7.97
CA PRO A 76 -9.33 4.49 7.09
C PRO A 76 -9.21 5.66 6.13
N LEU A 77 -7.98 6.19 5.97
CA LEU A 77 -7.59 7.30 5.10
C LEU A 77 -8.26 8.65 5.40
N ARG A 78 -9.10 8.73 6.44
CA ARG A 78 -9.93 9.93 6.66
C ARG A 78 -9.09 11.19 6.80
N VAL A 79 -8.04 11.14 7.63
CA VAL A 79 -7.19 12.31 7.88
C VAL A 79 -6.44 12.75 6.62
N MET A 80 -5.97 11.79 5.83
CA MET A 80 -5.26 12.09 4.58
C MET A 80 -6.20 12.62 3.49
N LEU A 81 -7.42 12.07 3.37
CA LEU A 81 -8.44 12.57 2.45
C LEU A 81 -8.83 14.01 2.76
N ASP A 82 -9.01 14.33 4.03
CA ASP A 82 -9.30 15.69 4.48
C ASP A 82 -8.11 16.63 4.22
N CYS A 83 -6.89 16.17 4.51
CA CYS A 83 -5.66 16.92 4.24
C CYS A 83 -5.50 17.27 2.76
N LEU A 84 -5.69 16.29 1.89
CA LEU A 84 -5.55 16.45 0.44
C LEU A 84 -6.79 17.02 -0.24
N GLN A 85 -7.86 17.32 0.51
CA GLN A 85 -9.14 17.84 -0.01
C GLN A 85 -9.73 16.95 -1.12
N VAL A 86 -9.60 15.63 -0.97
CA VAL A 86 -10.12 14.64 -1.91
C VAL A 86 -11.62 14.47 -1.68
N ARG A 87 -12.42 15.17 -2.49
CA ARG A 87 -13.89 15.21 -2.38
C ARG A 87 -14.54 15.14 -3.74
N PRO A 88 -15.77 14.61 -3.82
CA PRO A 88 -16.59 14.75 -5.03
C PRO A 88 -16.76 16.23 -5.38
N GLY A 89 -16.52 16.57 -6.65
CA GLY A 89 -16.66 17.96 -7.10
C GLY A 89 -15.53 18.91 -6.70
N SER A 90 -14.38 18.37 -6.26
CA SER A 90 -13.17 19.18 -6.04
C SER A 90 -12.83 19.99 -7.32
N PRO A 91 -12.45 21.29 -7.21
CA PRO A 91 -12.07 22.10 -8.38
C PRO A 91 -10.81 21.59 -9.09
N ASP A 92 -9.93 20.88 -8.40
CA ASP A 92 -8.79 20.20 -9.02
C ASP A 92 -9.26 18.85 -9.60
N PRO A 93 -9.12 18.63 -10.92
CA PRO A 93 -9.60 17.41 -11.58
C PRO A 93 -8.89 16.14 -11.06
N ARG A 94 -7.66 16.23 -10.59
CA ARG A 94 -6.91 15.10 -10.03
C ARG A 94 -7.53 14.65 -8.70
N ARG A 95 -7.88 15.60 -7.84
CA ARG A 95 -8.56 15.33 -6.55
C ARG A 95 -9.97 14.80 -6.75
N ALA A 96 -10.71 15.37 -7.74
CA ALA A 96 -12.04 14.87 -8.09
C ALA A 96 -11.97 13.44 -8.63
N HIS A 97 -11.01 13.14 -9.52
CA HIS A 97 -10.77 11.79 -10.02
C HIS A 97 -10.43 10.80 -8.89
N ALA A 98 -9.55 11.17 -7.99
CA ALA A 98 -9.22 10.34 -6.83
C ALA A 98 -10.46 10.04 -5.96
N ALA A 99 -11.32 11.04 -5.74
CA ALA A 99 -12.59 10.85 -5.01
C ALA A 99 -13.54 9.90 -5.75
N ASP A 100 -13.61 9.99 -7.08
CA ASP A 100 -14.47 9.12 -7.91
C ASP A 100 -13.95 7.67 -7.90
N VAL A 101 -12.64 7.46 -8.04
CA VAL A 101 -12.02 6.14 -7.94
C VAL A 101 -12.31 5.51 -6.57
N LEU A 102 -12.08 6.23 -5.47
CA LEU A 102 -12.36 5.74 -4.12
C LEU A 102 -13.85 5.38 -3.92
N ARG A 103 -14.75 6.11 -4.56
CA ARG A 103 -16.20 5.84 -4.50
C ARG A 103 -16.58 4.63 -5.35
N SER A 104 -15.89 4.40 -6.46
CA SER A 104 -16.12 3.27 -7.36
C SER A 104 -15.46 1.97 -6.91
N LEU A 105 -14.60 2.00 -5.88
CA LEU A 105 -14.01 0.80 -5.30
C LEU A 105 -15.12 -0.12 -4.80
N ARG A 106 -15.39 -1.17 -5.60
CA ARG A 106 -16.27 -2.27 -5.22
C ARG A 106 -15.37 -3.45 -4.87
N GLN A 107 -15.75 -4.22 -3.86
CA GLN A 107 -15.11 -5.51 -3.67
C GLN A 107 -15.43 -6.36 -4.91
N GLY A 108 -14.41 -6.64 -5.71
CA GLY A 108 -14.50 -7.73 -6.67
C GLY A 108 -14.72 -9.03 -5.90
N LEU A 109 -15.47 -9.95 -6.46
CA LEU A 109 -15.72 -11.28 -5.86
C LEU A 109 -14.43 -12.08 -5.62
N PHE A 110 -13.29 -11.63 -6.18
CA PHE A 110 -11.93 -12.17 -5.98
C PHE A 110 -11.01 -11.26 -5.18
N ALA A 111 -11.45 -10.05 -4.82
CA ALA A 111 -10.58 -9.15 -4.09
C ALA A 111 -10.35 -9.67 -2.67
N ASP A 112 -9.26 -10.36 -2.46
CA ASP A 112 -8.61 -10.44 -1.15
C ASP A 112 -7.87 -9.12 -0.83
N GLY A 113 -7.93 -8.14 -1.76
CA GLY A 113 -7.31 -6.83 -1.64
C GLY A 113 -8.11 -5.91 -0.74
N ASP A 114 -7.46 -5.43 0.32
CA ASP A 114 -7.97 -4.37 1.18
C ASP A 114 -8.14 -3.08 0.35
N ALA A 115 -9.37 -2.53 0.29
CA ALA A 115 -9.65 -1.26 -0.39
C ALA A 115 -8.77 -0.11 0.14
N SER A 116 -8.30 -0.22 1.39
CA SER A 116 -7.36 0.71 2.00
C SER A 116 -6.03 0.76 1.25
N VAL A 117 -5.54 -0.37 0.72
CA VAL A 117 -4.28 -0.42 -0.04
C VAL A 117 -4.40 0.35 -1.36
N THR A 118 -5.50 0.12 -2.10
CA THR A 118 -5.76 0.88 -3.33
C THR A 118 -5.88 2.38 -3.04
N GLY A 119 -6.53 2.73 -1.92
CA GLY A 119 -6.64 4.11 -1.48
C GLY A 119 -5.29 4.73 -1.10
N ILE A 120 -4.41 3.98 -0.42
CA ILE A 120 -3.05 4.41 -0.08
C ILE A 120 -2.25 4.74 -1.34
N GLU A 121 -2.19 3.82 -2.28
CA GLU A 121 -1.45 3.99 -3.53
C GLU A 121 -1.99 5.16 -4.37
N LEU A 122 -3.31 5.30 -4.42
CA LEU A 122 -3.97 6.40 -5.11
C LEU A 122 -3.59 7.76 -4.49
N LEU A 123 -3.59 7.87 -3.15
CA LEU A 123 -3.26 9.13 -2.49
C LEU A 123 -1.77 9.47 -2.59
N VAL A 124 -0.88 8.49 -2.49
CA VAL A 124 0.56 8.71 -2.74
C VAL A 124 0.78 9.16 -4.19
N GLY A 125 0.04 8.59 -5.16
CA GLY A 125 0.04 9.02 -6.56
C GLY A 125 -0.43 10.44 -6.76
N LEU A 126 -1.52 10.80 -6.11
CA LEU A 126 -2.03 12.16 -6.15
C LEU A 126 -1.00 13.17 -5.63
N VAL A 127 -0.31 12.85 -4.52
CA VAL A 127 0.74 13.74 -3.97
C VAL A 127 1.92 13.87 -4.93
N ASP A 128 2.33 12.79 -5.61
CA ASP A 128 3.37 12.87 -6.65
C ASP A 128 2.96 13.81 -7.79
N GLU A 129 1.73 13.70 -8.30
CA GLU A 129 1.21 14.58 -9.36
C GLU A 129 1.07 16.04 -8.90
N LEU A 130 0.61 16.27 -7.67
CA LEU A 130 0.50 17.61 -7.09
C LEU A 130 1.89 18.25 -6.93
N SER A 131 2.84 17.51 -6.34
CA SER A 131 4.20 17.99 -6.09
C SER A 131 5.03 18.19 -7.36
N ALA A 132 4.71 17.46 -8.44
CA ALA A 132 5.32 17.68 -9.75
C ALA A 132 4.83 19.00 -10.40
N ALA A 133 3.54 19.31 -10.24
CA ALA A 133 2.95 20.52 -10.80
C ALA A 133 3.37 21.80 -10.06
N ALA A 134 3.39 21.76 -8.72
CA ALA A 134 3.79 22.87 -7.85
C ALA A 134 4.44 22.34 -6.57
N PRO A 135 5.31 23.12 -5.88
CA PRO A 135 5.76 22.73 -4.55
C PRO A 135 4.58 22.50 -3.62
N ALA A 136 4.59 21.37 -2.91
CA ALA A 136 3.50 20.98 -2.03
C ALA A 136 3.93 20.94 -0.57
N VAL A 137 3.02 21.28 0.33
CA VAL A 137 3.19 21.14 1.78
C VAL A 137 2.05 20.29 2.33
N ILE A 138 2.39 19.24 3.03
CA ILE A 138 1.43 18.37 3.72
C ILE A 138 1.69 18.43 5.22
N VAL A 139 0.70 18.87 5.98
CA VAL A 139 0.75 18.93 7.43
C VAL A 139 -0.29 17.94 8.01
N LEU A 140 0.16 16.97 8.79
CA LEU A 140 -0.74 16.16 9.63
C LEU A 140 -0.55 16.52 11.09
N ASP A 141 -1.59 17.10 11.67
CA ASP A 141 -1.60 17.57 13.05
C ASP A 141 -2.18 16.49 13.99
N ASP A 142 -1.53 16.31 15.15
CA ASP A 142 -1.90 15.33 16.18
C ASP A 142 -1.88 13.85 15.68
N LEU A 143 -0.82 13.43 14.99
CA LEU A 143 -0.58 12.09 14.41
C LEU A 143 -0.92 10.91 15.35
N GLN A 144 -0.89 11.11 16.67
CA GLN A 144 -1.24 10.05 17.63
C GLN A 144 -2.71 9.59 17.51
N TRP A 145 -3.57 10.35 16.82
CA TRP A 145 -4.98 10.04 16.54
C TRP A 145 -5.26 9.75 15.06
N ALA A 146 -4.22 9.68 14.23
CA ALA A 146 -4.40 9.33 12.83
C ALA A 146 -4.72 7.84 12.66
N ASP A 147 -5.54 7.51 11.67
CA ASP A 147 -5.83 6.14 11.28
C ASP A 147 -4.60 5.47 10.65
N ASP A 148 -4.51 4.14 10.74
CA ASP A 148 -3.34 3.38 10.29
C ASP A 148 -3.06 3.57 8.79
N ALA A 149 -4.10 3.64 7.95
CA ALA A 149 -3.93 3.83 6.51
C ALA A 149 -3.34 5.20 6.17
N SER A 150 -3.76 6.27 6.88
CA SER A 150 -3.16 7.61 6.75
C SER A 150 -1.71 7.64 7.23
N LEU A 151 -1.36 6.89 8.30
CA LEU A 151 0.02 6.75 8.76
C LEU A 151 0.91 6.07 7.70
N ILE A 152 0.38 5.08 6.98
CA ILE A 152 1.10 4.40 5.89
C ILE A 152 1.34 5.35 4.71
N VAL A 153 0.34 6.11 4.28
CA VAL A 153 0.52 7.14 3.24
C VAL A 153 1.64 8.09 3.65
N TRP A 154 1.60 8.59 4.89
CA TRP A 154 2.63 9.49 5.40
C TRP A 154 4.03 8.85 5.41
N HIS A 155 4.12 7.57 5.81
CA HIS A 155 5.38 6.80 5.80
C HIS A 155 5.96 6.68 4.38
N GLN A 156 5.13 6.31 3.38
CA GLN A 156 5.56 6.16 2.00
C GLN A 156 6.01 7.49 1.39
N LEU A 157 5.33 8.59 1.72
CA LEU A 157 5.76 9.93 1.32
C LEU A 157 7.10 10.31 1.95
N ALA A 158 7.30 10.01 3.24
CA ALA A 158 8.57 10.26 3.92
C ALA A 158 9.73 9.45 3.31
N ALA A 159 9.51 8.19 2.97
CA ALA A 159 10.49 7.33 2.30
C ALA A 159 10.87 7.85 0.90
N SER A 160 9.93 8.48 0.20
CA SER A 160 10.12 9.01 -1.16
C SER A 160 10.52 10.49 -1.17
N ILE A 161 10.78 11.11 -0.02
CA ILE A 161 10.90 12.55 0.12
C ILE A 161 11.97 13.18 -0.78
N GLY A 162 13.10 12.52 -0.97
CA GLY A 162 14.18 12.99 -1.86
C GLY A 162 13.80 13.06 -3.35
N GLN A 163 12.69 12.44 -3.73
CA GLN A 163 12.19 12.40 -5.09
C GLN A 163 11.03 13.38 -5.34
N LEU A 164 10.46 13.96 -4.27
CA LEU A 164 9.27 14.80 -4.30
C LEU A 164 9.62 16.25 -3.98
N ARG A 165 8.95 17.21 -4.62
CA ARG A 165 8.98 18.62 -4.24
C ARG A 165 7.95 18.85 -3.13
N LEU A 166 8.19 18.23 -1.97
CA LEU A 166 7.26 18.12 -0.87
C LEU A 166 7.91 18.49 0.46
N LEU A 167 7.24 19.35 1.24
CA LEU A 167 7.53 19.52 2.66
C LEU A 167 6.46 18.73 3.46
N LEU A 168 6.88 17.67 4.10
CA LEU A 168 6.02 16.79 4.90
C LEU A 168 6.22 17.10 6.39
N ILE A 169 5.17 17.56 7.05
CA ILE A 169 5.21 17.95 8.47
C ILE A 169 4.24 17.08 9.25
N GLY A 170 4.74 16.46 10.32
CA GLY A 170 3.90 15.73 11.27
C GLY A 170 4.01 16.33 12.65
N THR A 171 2.87 16.58 13.33
CA THR A 171 2.91 16.96 14.74
C THR A 171 2.41 15.81 15.60
N CYS A 172 3.00 15.64 16.80
CA CYS A 172 2.66 14.55 17.70
C CYS A 172 2.76 14.95 19.16
N ARG A 173 1.99 14.26 20.03
CA ARG A 173 2.17 14.34 21.48
C ARG A 173 3.10 13.24 21.95
N PRO A 174 3.88 13.46 23.03
CA PRO A 174 4.78 12.45 23.57
C PRO A 174 4.04 11.26 24.22
N ALA A 175 2.75 11.44 24.53
CA ALA A 175 1.85 10.42 25.08
C ALA A 175 0.40 10.65 24.58
N PRO A 176 -0.41 9.59 24.37
CA PRO A 176 -0.08 8.17 24.41
C PRO A 176 0.89 7.73 23.30
N ARG A 177 1.74 6.74 23.57
CA ARG A 177 2.73 6.24 22.59
C ARG A 177 2.16 5.04 21.86
N ARG A 178 1.69 5.27 20.63
CA ARG A 178 1.34 4.17 19.70
C ARG A 178 2.61 3.65 19.04
N PRO A 179 2.79 2.30 18.92
CA PRO A 179 3.95 1.70 18.24
C PRO A 179 4.13 2.22 16.83
N GLU A 180 3.05 2.32 16.05
CA GLU A 180 3.05 2.79 14.66
C GLU A 180 3.60 4.21 14.53
N VAL A 181 3.25 5.08 15.45
CA VAL A 181 3.73 6.49 15.49
C VAL A 181 5.21 6.57 15.89
N GLN A 182 5.67 5.64 16.76
CA GLN A 182 7.09 5.54 17.11
C GLN A 182 7.93 5.07 15.91
N ASP A 183 7.42 4.11 15.17
CA ASP A 183 8.06 3.60 13.96
C ASP A 183 8.16 4.70 12.88
N LEU A 184 7.11 5.51 12.72
CA LEU A 184 7.15 6.69 11.85
C LEU A 184 8.23 7.69 12.26
N ARG A 185 8.32 7.98 13.57
CA ARG A 185 9.36 8.88 14.10
C ARG A 185 10.76 8.34 13.81
N ALA A 186 10.97 7.02 13.97
CA ALA A 186 12.23 6.37 13.63
C ALA A 186 12.52 6.45 12.12
N ALA A 187 11.51 6.30 11.27
CA ALA A 187 11.63 6.46 9.82
C ALA A 187 12.06 7.89 9.44
N VAL A 188 11.50 8.93 10.09
CA VAL A 188 11.93 10.32 9.87
C VAL A 188 13.44 10.49 10.08
N VAL A 189 13.98 9.92 11.17
CA VAL A 189 15.44 9.98 11.46
C VAL A 189 16.24 9.25 10.38
N ARG A 190 15.81 8.05 9.98
CA ARG A 190 16.49 7.24 8.95
C ARG A 190 16.57 7.95 7.60
N HIS A 191 15.51 8.65 7.22
CA HIS A 191 15.45 9.40 5.96
C HIS A 191 16.05 10.80 6.05
N GLY A 192 16.77 11.13 7.14
CA GLY A 192 17.46 12.42 7.31
C GLY A 192 16.52 13.60 7.61
N GLY A 193 15.29 13.31 8.08
CA GLY A 193 14.34 14.34 8.48
C GLY A 193 14.69 15.00 9.81
N THR A 194 14.10 16.15 10.07
CA THR A 194 14.36 16.99 11.24
C THR A 194 13.35 16.72 12.34
N ILE A 195 13.81 16.49 13.57
CA ILE A 195 12.94 16.39 14.76
C ILE A 195 13.04 17.69 15.55
N VAL A 196 11.88 18.30 15.80
CA VAL A 196 11.74 19.53 16.60
C VAL A 196 10.94 19.19 17.85
N THR A 197 11.58 19.25 19.02
CA THR A 197 10.93 18.97 20.31
C THR A 197 10.63 20.29 21.03
N LEU A 198 9.34 20.53 21.32
CA LEU A 198 8.88 21.75 21.99
C LEU A 198 8.73 21.49 23.50
N GLY A 199 9.59 22.19 24.27
CA GLY A 199 9.47 22.29 25.71
C GLY A 199 8.57 23.46 26.17
N PRO A 200 8.37 23.67 27.47
CA PRO A 200 7.74 24.89 28.01
C PRO A 200 8.49 26.15 27.60
N LEU A 201 7.77 27.27 27.48
CA LEU A 201 8.39 28.59 27.30
C LEU A 201 9.18 28.97 28.56
N THR A 202 10.30 29.66 28.37
CA THR A 202 11.05 30.23 29.47
C THR A 202 10.29 31.37 30.15
N GLU A 203 10.61 31.73 31.37
CA GLU A 203 9.99 32.86 32.08
C GLU A 203 10.13 34.16 31.29
N THR A 204 11.25 34.35 30.63
CA THR A 204 11.50 35.50 29.73
C THR A 204 10.58 35.48 28.53
N ASP A 205 10.36 34.32 27.92
CA ASP A 205 9.46 34.17 26.77
C ASP A 205 7.99 34.36 27.19
N VAL A 206 7.59 33.87 28.38
CA VAL A 206 6.24 34.09 28.94
C VAL A 206 6.03 35.59 29.16
N THR A 207 6.99 36.29 29.75
CA THR A 207 6.92 37.76 29.93
C THR A 207 6.80 38.51 28.60
N ALA A 208 7.59 38.11 27.60
CA ALA A 208 7.51 38.66 26.26
C ALA A 208 6.17 38.36 25.56
N LEU A 209 5.61 37.16 25.74
CA LEU A 209 4.30 36.79 25.22
C LEU A 209 3.17 37.63 25.84
N VAL A 210 3.17 37.81 27.16
CA VAL A 210 2.20 38.65 27.87
C VAL A 210 2.33 40.11 27.41
N THR A 211 3.57 40.60 27.26
CA THR A 211 3.85 41.97 26.73
C THR A 211 3.30 42.14 25.32
N ALA A 212 3.48 41.13 24.46
CA ALA A 212 2.97 41.14 23.07
C ALA A 212 1.42 41.16 23.01
N ILE A 213 0.75 40.46 23.94
CA ILE A 213 -0.71 40.42 24.04
C ILE A 213 -1.28 41.73 24.56
N LEU A 214 -0.67 42.28 25.63
CA LEU A 214 -1.20 43.45 26.33
C LEU A 214 -0.63 44.80 25.81
N GLY A 215 0.45 44.78 25.05
CA GLY A 215 1.14 45.99 24.55
C GLY A 215 1.98 46.68 25.61
N SER A 216 2.09 46.12 26.83
CA SER A 216 2.83 46.69 27.97
C SER A 216 3.38 45.54 28.84
N PRO A 217 4.54 45.70 29.51
CA PRO A 217 5.15 44.64 30.29
C PRO A 217 4.28 44.27 31.53
N PRO A 218 4.23 42.96 31.90
CA PRO A 218 3.50 42.53 33.08
C PRO A 218 4.20 42.96 34.38
N GLY A 219 3.43 43.46 35.31
CA GLY A 219 3.89 43.70 36.70
C GLY A 219 4.05 42.39 37.49
N ASP A 220 4.61 42.48 38.70
CA ASP A 220 4.98 41.29 39.51
C ASP A 220 3.81 40.35 39.77
N THR A 221 2.64 40.88 40.09
CA THR A 221 1.43 40.11 40.35
C THR A 221 1.00 39.34 39.12
N LEU A 222 1.02 39.92 37.94
CA LEU A 222 0.64 39.27 36.70
C LEU A 222 1.70 38.24 36.26
N ARG A 223 3.01 38.49 36.52
CA ARG A 223 4.09 37.53 36.35
C ARG A 223 3.90 36.27 37.20
N GLN A 224 3.57 36.45 38.51
CA GLN A 224 3.31 35.33 39.40
C GLN A 224 2.09 34.51 38.97
N LEU A 225 1.04 35.15 38.47
CA LEU A 225 -0.16 34.46 37.98
C LEU A 225 0.15 33.68 36.70
N THR A 226 0.83 34.28 35.74
CA THR A 226 1.20 33.61 34.48
C THR A 226 2.24 32.51 34.64
N ALA A 227 3.07 32.56 35.71
CA ALA A 227 3.99 31.47 36.04
C ALA A 227 3.28 30.15 36.36
N GLN A 228 2.01 30.20 36.85
CA GLN A 228 1.19 29.00 37.10
C GLN A 228 0.81 28.24 35.84
N ALA A 229 0.90 28.89 34.67
CA ALA A 229 0.72 28.23 33.38
C ALA A 229 1.90 27.32 33.02
N ALA A 230 2.93 27.20 33.89
CA ALA A 230 4.10 26.36 33.73
C ALA A 230 4.77 26.48 32.33
N GLY A 231 4.78 27.67 31.74
CA GLY A 231 5.34 27.94 30.41
C GLY A 231 4.53 27.42 29.22
N ASN A 232 3.28 26.97 29.44
CA ASN A 232 2.40 26.56 28.36
C ASN A 232 1.76 27.80 27.68
N PRO A 233 2.11 28.12 26.43
CA PRO A 233 1.67 29.36 25.77
C PRO A 233 0.15 29.47 25.58
N LEU A 234 -0.55 28.35 25.38
CA LEU A 234 -2.00 28.34 25.29
C LEU A 234 -2.62 28.75 26.62
N TYR A 235 -2.13 28.20 27.73
CA TYR A 235 -2.67 28.51 29.05
C TYR A 235 -2.34 29.98 29.46
N VAL A 236 -1.13 30.44 29.17
CA VAL A 236 -0.76 31.87 29.39
C VAL A 236 -1.72 32.78 28.63
N ARG A 237 -1.96 32.53 27.36
CA ARG A 237 -2.83 33.34 26.52
C ARG A 237 -4.28 33.34 27.01
N GLU A 238 -4.84 32.19 27.28
CA GLU A 238 -6.22 32.06 27.74
C GLU A 238 -6.42 32.71 29.11
N LEU A 239 -5.42 32.63 29.99
CA LEU A 239 -5.42 33.27 31.29
C LEU A 239 -5.45 34.81 31.15
N VAL A 240 -4.58 35.38 30.30
CA VAL A 240 -4.51 36.82 30.03
C VAL A 240 -5.79 37.30 29.34
N ASP A 241 -6.30 36.57 28.36
CA ASP A 241 -7.56 36.87 27.66
C ASP A 241 -8.76 36.88 28.63
N ALA A 242 -8.79 35.96 29.60
CA ALA A 242 -9.81 35.94 30.65
C ALA A 242 -9.74 37.20 31.52
N MET A 243 -8.54 37.57 31.99
CA MET A 243 -8.35 38.77 32.80
C MET A 243 -8.73 40.07 32.07
N VAL A 244 -8.46 40.13 30.76
CA VAL A 244 -8.88 41.27 29.91
C VAL A 244 -10.42 41.37 29.87
N ARG A 245 -11.11 40.25 29.68
CA ARG A 245 -12.58 40.18 29.63
C ARG A 245 -13.23 40.57 30.96
N GLU A 246 -12.69 40.07 32.08
CA GLU A 246 -13.16 40.32 33.43
C GLU A 246 -12.82 41.74 33.93
N ARG A 247 -12.02 42.52 33.14
CA ARG A 247 -11.51 43.86 33.50
C ARG A 247 -10.73 43.85 34.82
N THR A 248 -9.99 42.80 35.09
CA THR A 248 -9.17 42.63 36.29
C THR A 248 -7.73 43.16 36.12
N LEU A 249 -7.44 43.85 35.02
CA LEU A 249 -6.13 44.39 34.70
C LEU A 249 -6.13 45.92 34.84
N GLU A 250 -5.11 46.44 35.53
CA GLU A 250 -4.88 47.89 35.69
C GLU A 250 -3.45 48.27 35.22
N ILE A 251 -3.33 49.47 34.68
CA ILE A 251 -2.01 50.01 34.28
C ILE A 251 -1.43 50.78 35.50
N GLY A 252 -0.28 50.29 36.00
CA GLY A 252 0.43 50.91 37.10
C GLY A 252 1.23 52.19 36.67
N PRO A 253 1.81 52.90 37.62
CA PRO A 253 2.55 54.13 37.38
C PRO A 253 3.75 54.02 36.46
N ALA A 254 4.35 52.83 36.33
CA ALA A 254 5.49 52.50 35.47
C ALA A 254 5.08 51.99 34.07
N ALA A 255 3.79 52.18 33.68
CA ALA A 255 3.17 51.58 32.47
C ALA A 255 3.21 50.05 32.43
N GLU A 256 3.33 49.39 33.58
CA GLU A 256 3.18 47.94 33.75
C GLU A 256 1.71 47.57 33.97
N VAL A 257 1.32 46.40 33.41
CA VAL A 257 -0.04 45.86 33.60
C VAL A 257 -0.02 44.92 34.80
N SER A 258 -0.86 45.20 35.80
CA SER A 258 -1.02 44.43 37.04
C SER A 258 -2.43 43.89 37.16
N ALA A 259 -2.56 42.69 37.76
CA ALA A 259 -3.87 42.11 38.05
C ALA A 259 -4.44 42.64 39.41
N THR A 260 -5.76 42.95 39.43
CA THR A 260 -6.46 43.51 40.61
C THR A 260 -7.20 42.48 41.46
N GLY A 261 -7.05 41.17 41.18
CA GLY A 261 -7.76 40.10 41.90
C GLY A 261 -6.94 38.86 42.10
N GLU A 262 -7.15 38.18 43.24
CA GLU A 262 -6.52 36.93 43.63
C GLU A 262 -7.22 35.67 43.07
N ARG A 263 -8.35 35.76 42.39
CA ARG A 263 -9.15 34.65 41.90
C ARG A 263 -8.72 34.27 40.50
N LEU A 264 -8.00 33.16 40.39
CA LEU A 264 -7.69 32.48 39.14
C LEU A 264 -8.81 31.51 38.78
N PRO A 265 -9.10 31.34 37.46
CA PRO A 265 -9.84 30.17 36.99
C PRO A 265 -9.10 28.91 37.41
N ALA A 266 -9.77 27.99 38.07
CA ALA A 266 -9.14 26.79 38.66
C ALA A 266 -8.55 25.80 37.65
N SER A 267 -8.82 26.00 36.35
CA SER A 267 -8.28 25.12 35.27
C SER A 267 -8.47 25.78 33.89
N LEU A 268 -7.70 25.33 32.92
CA LEU A 268 -7.87 25.70 31.50
C LEU A 268 -9.31 25.42 31.01
N ALA A 269 -9.95 24.36 31.48
CA ALA A 269 -11.36 24.04 31.18
C ALA A 269 -12.31 25.13 31.65
N ALA A 270 -12.05 25.72 32.80
CA ALA A 270 -12.89 26.82 33.34
C ALA A 270 -12.76 28.10 32.48
N VAL A 271 -11.55 28.42 32.03
CA VAL A 271 -11.28 29.55 31.11
C VAL A 271 -11.97 29.35 29.77
N LEU A 272 -11.90 28.13 29.22
CA LEU A 272 -12.58 27.77 27.97
C LEU A 272 -14.11 27.82 28.10
N THR A 273 -14.65 27.40 29.26
CA THR A 273 -16.09 27.48 29.54
C THR A 273 -16.57 28.93 29.63
N ASP A 274 -15.82 29.81 30.25
CA ASP A 274 -16.09 31.23 30.30
C ASP A 274 -16.11 31.90 28.94
N ARG A 275 -15.16 31.52 28.05
CA ARG A 275 -15.15 32.02 26.67
C ARG A 275 -16.41 31.63 25.88
N LEU A 276 -16.98 30.48 26.17
CA LEU A 276 -18.23 30.01 25.56
C LEU A 276 -19.47 30.75 26.13
N SER A 277 -19.37 31.33 27.32
CA SER A 277 -20.43 32.13 27.90
C SER A 277 -20.53 33.55 27.27
N SER A 278 -19.50 33.99 26.55
CA SER A 278 -19.44 35.32 25.93
C SER A 278 -20.09 35.39 24.54
N VAL A 279 -20.43 34.25 23.92
CA VAL A 279 -21.09 34.22 22.61
C VAL A 279 -22.60 34.11 22.71
N SER A 280 -23.33 34.50 21.66
CA SER A 280 -24.77 34.41 21.59
C SER A 280 -25.27 32.96 21.75
N ALA A 281 -26.52 32.80 22.18
CA ALA A 281 -27.16 31.49 22.34
C ALA A 281 -27.17 30.71 21.00
N GLY A 282 -27.35 31.41 19.86
CA GLY A 282 -27.31 30.84 18.52
C GLY A 282 -25.92 30.28 18.18
N THR A 283 -24.88 31.10 18.40
CA THR A 283 -23.47 30.72 18.21
C THR A 283 -23.08 29.58 19.16
N ALA A 284 -23.53 29.61 20.43
CA ALA A 284 -23.25 28.50 21.35
C ALA A 284 -23.89 27.17 20.91
N GLN A 285 -25.10 27.21 20.34
CA GLN A 285 -25.74 26.02 19.75
C GLN A 285 -24.99 25.52 18.53
N LEU A 286 -24.62 26.42 17.62
CA LEU A 286 -23.79 26.10 16.42
C LEU A 286 -22.50 25.41 16.83
N LEU A 287 -21.75 25.94 17.78
CA LEU A 287 -20.49 25.39 18.27
C LEU A 287 -20.64 24.03 18.92
N ARG A 288 -21.71 23.76 19.67
CA ARG A 288 -21.98 22.42 20.22
C ARG A 288 -22.26 21.41 19.12
N THR A 289 -23.05 21.79 18.10
CA THR A 289 -23.29 20.92 16.94
C THR A 289 -22.03 20.70 16.11
N ALA A 290 -21.24 21.74 15.88
CA ALA A 290 -19.96 21.62 15.22
C ALA A 290 -18.99 20.67 15.97
N ALA A 291 -18.99 20.71 17.31
CA ALA A 291 -18.15 19.81 18.11
C ALA A 291 -18.53 18.33 17.97
N LEU A 292 -19.78 18.00 17.63
CA LEU A 292 -20.23 16.64 17.30
C LEU A 292 -19.73 16.17 15.92
N LEU A 293 -19.64 17.08 14.96
CA LEU A 293 -19.16 16.77 13.62
C LEU A 293 -17.65 16.51 13.58
N GLY A 294 -16.90 17.12 14.52
CA GLY A 294 -15.47 16.88 14.66
C GLY A 294 -14.66 18.17 14.88
N GLY A 295 -13.34 18.04 14.83
CA GLY A 295 -12.41 19.18 14.94
C GLY A 295 -12.42 20.09 13.72
N ARG A 296 -12.83 19.54 12.57
CA ARG A 296 -13.01 20.19 11.27
C ARG A 296 -14.33 19.67 10.66
N PHE A 297 -15.06 20.51 9.98
CA PHE A 297 -16.38 20.18 9.45
C PHE A 297 -16.77 21.10 8.28
N ALA A 298 -17.57 20.57 7.38
CA ALA A 298 -18.16 21.36 6.30
C ALA A 298 -19.33 22.20 6.82
N VAL A 299 -19.43 23.44 6.33
CA VAL A 299 -20.56 24.33 6.65
C VAL A 299 -21.88 23.74 6.15
N THR A 300 -21.84 22.99 5.04
CA THR A 300 -22.99 22.28 4.48
C THR A 300 -23.52 21.22 5.45
N ASP A 301 -22.66 20.41 6.04
CA ASP A 301 -23.04 19.37 7.00
C ASP A 301 -23.64 19.99 8.28
N LEU A 302 -23.02 21.08 8.73
CA LEU A 302 -23.52 21.84 9.88
C LEU A 302 -24.91 22.44 9.60
N ALA A 303 -25.13 22.98 8.39
CA ALA A 303 -26.41 23.52 7.95
C ALA A 303 -27.51 22.46 7.90
N VAL A 304 -27.17 21.26 7.39
CA VAL A 304 -28.05 20.09 7.36
C VAL A 304 -28.47 19.69 8.78
N VAL A 305 -27.51 19.47 9.67
CA VAL A 305 -27.77 19.02 11.06
C VAL A 305 -28.52 20.06 11.89
N LEU A 306 -28.33 21.37 11.64
CA LEU A 306 -29.07 22.45 12.33
C LEU A 306 -30.42 22.76 11.69
N HIS A 307 -30.79 22.14 10.57
CA HIS A 307 -31.99 22.48 9.77
C HIS A 307 -32.05 23.97 9.41
N ARG A 308 -30.91 24.60 9.17
CA ARG A 308 -30.80 26.02 8.81
C ARG A 308 -30.04 26.18 7.51
N PRO A 309 -30.48 27.01 6.56
CA PRO A 309 -29.68 27.27 5.35
C PRO A 309 -28.35 27.92 5.74
N ALA A 310 -27.28 27.63 4.98
CA ALA A 310 -25.96 28.16 5.26
C ALA A 310 -25.91 29.70 5.39
N SER A 311 -26.75 30.41 4.63
CA SER A 311 -26.93 31.87 4.74
C SER A 311 -27.42 32.33 6.10
N ALA A 312 -28.24 31.54 6.79
CA ALA A 312 -28.73 31.85 8.14
C ALA A 312 -27.69 31.53 9.24
N LEU A 313 -26.65 30.81 8.94
CA LEU A 313 -25.55 30.53 9.86
C LEU A 313 -24.43 31.59 9.80
N ALA A 314 -24.46 32.49 8.81
CA ALA A 314 -23.35 33.41 8.54
C ALA A 314 -23.00 34.30 9.73
N ALA A 315 -24.01 34.85 10.43
CA ALA A 315 -23.80 35.72 11.61
C ALA A 315 -23.17 34.92 12.78
N ASP A 316 -23.69 33.74 13.06
CA ASP A 316 -23.20 32.86 14.14
C ASP A 316 -21.77 32.38 13.86
N VAL A 317 -21.45 32.03 12.59
CA VAL A 317 -20.11 31.66 12.15
C VAL A 317 -19.13 32.83 12.30
N GLN A 318 -19.55 34.06 11.84
CA GLN A 318 -18.69 35.24 11.97
C GLN A 318 -18.42 35.57 13.44
N GLU A 319 -19.43 35.46 14.31
CA GLU A 319 -19.25 35.65 15.75
C GLU A 319 -18.25 34.62 16.33
N ALA A 320 -18.38 33.34 15.96
CA ALA A 320 -17.48 32.29 16.41
C ALA A 320 -16.03 32.49 15.92
N VAL A 321 -15.85 32.95 14.67
CA VAL A 321 -14.53 33.30 14.11
C VAL A 321 -13.96 34.53 14.81
N ALA A 322 -14.76 35.63 15.01
CA ALA A 322 -14.37 36.83 15.73
C ALA A 322 -14.01 36.55 17.20
N ALA A 323 -14.75 35.63 17.86
CA ALA A 323 -14.42 35.15 19.20
C ALA A 323 -13.15 34.24 19.21
N GLY A 324 -12.57 33.94 18.07
CA GLY A 324 -11.38 33.11 17.92
C GLY A 324 -11.60 31.64 18.34
N ILE A 325 -12.83 31.13 18.27
CA ILE A 325 -13.19 29.74 18.56
C ILE A 325 -13.06 28.88 17.31
N LEU A 326 -13.55 29.40 16.18
CA LEU A 326 -13.36 28.81 14.84
C LEU A 326 -12.29 29.55 14.05
N THR A 327 -11.77 28.91 13.04
CA THR A 327 -10.82 29.48 12.09
C THR A 327 -11.16 29.02 10.67
N GLU A 328 -10.89 29.91 9.71
CA GLU A 328 -10.95 29.65 8.28
C GLU A 328 -9.54 29.47 7.76
N HIS A 329 -9.34 28.60 6.79
CA HIS A 329 -8.09 28.48 6.07
C HIS A 329 -8.24 29.05 4.66
N PRO A 330 -7.29 29.81 4.13
CA PRO A 330 -7.44 30.58 2.89
C PRO A 330 -7.83 29.79 1.64
N ASN A 331 -7.57 28.48 1.62
CA ASN A 331 -7.87 27.60 0.47
C ASN A 331 -8.79 26.43 0.83
N ASP A 332 -9.49 26.51 1.98
CA ASP A 332 -10.31 25.43 2.48
C ASP A 332 -11.73 25.89 2.73
N PRO A 333 -12.73 25.26 2.11
CA PRO A 333 -14.15 25.61 2.33
C PRO A 333 -14.69 25.19 3.71
N ASP A 334 -13.92 24.38 4.47
CA ASP A 334 -14.33 23.89 5.78
C ASP A 334 -13.88 24.83 6.89
N LEU A 335 -14.64 24.79 7.97
CA LEU A 335 -14.30 25.43 9.23
C LEU A 335 -13.58 24.43 10.15
N ALA A 336 -12.66 24.93 10.97
CA ALA A 336 -12.02 24.14 12.01
C ALA A 336 -12.08 24.87 13.37
N PHE A 337 -12.10 24.08 14.45
CA PHE A 337 -11.83 24.65 15.76
C PHE A 337 -10.39 25.14 15.85
N ARG A 338 -10.20 26.38 16.29
CA ARG A 338 -8.84 26.96 16.45
C ARG A 338 -7.96 26.10 17.37
N HIS A 339 -8.56 25.47 18.37
CA HIS A 339 -7.90 24.54 19.28
C HIS A 339 -8.79 23.32 19.50
N LEU A 340 -8.30 22.11 19.27
CA LEU A 340 -9.04 20.88 19.53
C LEU A 340 -9.51 20.75 21.00
N LEU A 341 -8.80 21.38 21.93
CA LEU A 341 -9.23 21.44 23.33
C LEU A 341 -10.57 22.17 23.52
N ILE A 342 -10.89 23.16 22.69
CA ILE A 342 -12.20 23.84 22.72
C ILE A 342 -13.27 22.87 22.22
N GLN A 343 -13.04 22.19 21.12
CA GLN A 343 -13.95 21.16 20.60
C GLN A 343 -14.17 20.07 21.65
N GLN A 344 -13.12 19.57 22.27
CA GLN A 344 -13.20 18.55 23.32
C GLN A 344 -13.97 19.04 24.54
N ALA A 345 -13.72 20.27 25.00
CA ALA A 345 -14.44 20.87 26.14
C ALA A 345 -15.94 21.05 25.85
N LEU A 346 -16.29 21.50 24.63
CA LEU A 346 -17.69 21.60 24.18
C LEU A 346 -18.37 20.24 24.14
N TYR A 347 -17.66 19.24 23.59
CA TYR A 347 -18.16 17.89 23.45
C TYR A 347 -18.33 17.19 24.80
N GLU A 348 -17.32 17.23 25.67
CA GLU A 348 -17.35 16.61 27.00
C GLU A 348 -18.27 17.38 27.99
N GLY A 349 -18.44 18.68 27.80
CA GLY A 349 -19.37 19.52 28.58
C GLY A 349 -20.84 19.22 28.33
N MET A 350 -21.20 18.49 27.26
CA MET A 350 -22.57 18.06 27.03
C MET A 350 -22.86 16.77 27.81
N PRO A 351 -24.03 16.67 28.48
CA PRO A 351 -24.48 15.43 29.12
C PRO A 351 -24.45 14.25 28.13
N ALA A 352 -23.99 13.08 28.55
CA ALA A 352 -23.82 11.90 27.67
C ALA A 352 -25.11 11.52 26.93
N ALA A 353 -26.27 11.58 27.61
CA ALA A 353 -27.57 11.32 27.00
C ALA A 353 -27.89 12.30 25.86
N LEU A 354 -27.55 13.60 26.04
CA LEU A 354 -27.74 14.61 25.01
C LEU A 354 -26.81 14.37 23.81
N ARG A 355 -25.54 14.05 24.05
CA ARG A 355 -24.60 13.72 22.98
C ARG A 355 -25.09 12.55 22.12
N THR A 356 -25.53 11.46 22.77
CA THR A 356 -26.13 10.30 22.12
C THR A 356 -27.33 10.69 21.23
N ALA A 357 -28.24 11.53 21.72
CA ALA A 357 -29.40 11.98 20.95
C ALA A 357 -28.97 12.84 19.74
N LEU A 358 -28.10 13.81 19.96
CA LEU A 358 -27.59 14.68 18.88
C LEU A 358 -26.81 13.94 17.79
N HIS A 359 -26.00 12.95 18.16
CA HIS A 359 -25.34 12.09 17.18
C HIS A 359 -26.37 11.28 16.36
N ALA A 360 -27.42 10.77 16.96
CA ALA A 360 -28.50 10.07 16.26
C ALA A 360 -29.27 10.99 15.29
N GLU A 361 -29.57 12.22 15.71
CA GLU A 361 -30.17 13.24 14.84
C GLU A 361 -29.23 13.60 13.69
N ALA A 362 -27.95 13.88 13.96
CA ALA A 362 -26.96 14.21 12.94
C ALA A 362 -26.81 13.08 11.92
N ALA A 363 -26.75 11.82 12.37
CA ALA A 363 -26.66 10.67 11.48
C ALA A 363 -27.88 10.60 10.53
N ARG A 364 -29.08 10.82 11.06
CA ARG A 364 -30.33 10.79 10.27
C ARG A 364 -30.35 11.90 9.20
N GLU A 365 -30.05 13.12 9.60
CA GLU A 365 -30.09 14.26 8.69
C GLU A 365 -29.02 14.18 7.61
N LEU A 366 -27.81 13.78 7.97
CA LEU A 366 -26.71 13.53 7.02
C LEU A 366 -27.07 12.41 6.04
N SER A 367 -27.70 11.32 6.52
CA SER A 367 -28.19 10.25 5.67
C SER A 367 -29.24 10.75 4.66
N ALA A 368 -30.22 11.51 5.13
CA ALA A 368 -31.28 12.07 4.29
C ALA A 368 -30.76 13.07 3.24
N SER A 369 -29.66 13.78 3.52
CA SER A 369 -29.01 14.70 2.58
C SER A 369 -28.12 14.00 1.56
N GLY A 370 -27.87 12.69 1.67
CA GLY A 370 -26.93 11.94 0.82
C GLY A 370 -25.48 12.23 1.14
N ALA A 371 -25.15 12.57 2.38
CA ALA A 371 -23.78 12.77 2.82
C ALA A 371 -22.94 11.49 2.70
N ASP A 372 -21.61 11.63 2.77
CA ASP A 372 -20.68 10.50 2.65
C ASP A 372 -20.95 9.40 3.69
N VAL A 373 -20.87 8.15 3.26
CA VAL A 373 -21.16 6.96 4.10
C VAL A 373 -20.32 6.96 5.39
N LEU A 374 -19.06 7.40 5.35
CA LEU A 374 -18.20 7.46 6.53
C LEU A 374 -18.66 8.52 7.52
N SER A 375 -19.18 9.68 7.05
CA SER A 375 -19.71 10.72 7.91
C SER A 375 -20.95 10.25 8.67
N VAL A 376 -21.87 9.55 7.98
CA VAL A 376 -23.06 8.95 8.62
C VAL A 376 -22.66 7.85 9.60
N ALA A 377 -21.74 6.96 9.20
CA ALA A 377 -21.25 5.86 10.04
C ALA A 377 -20.56 6.38 11.32
N GLN A 378 -19.78 7.46 11.22
CA GLN A 378 -19.16 8.12 12.36
C GLN A 378 -20.20 8.56 13.38
N GLN A 379 -21.27 9.21 12.93
CA GLN A 379 -22.33 9.69 13.81
C GLN A 379 -23.15 8.52 14.40
N LEU A 380 -23.46 7.49 13.60
CA LEU A 380 -24.14 6.27 14.08
C LEU A 380 -23.30 5.50 15.12
N SER A 381 -21.99 5.41 14.91
CA SER A 381 -21.09 4.79 15.88
C SER A 381 -21.07 5.53 17.21
N ALA A 382 -21.01 6.87 17.16
CA ALA A 382 -21.00 7.74 18.35
C ALA A 382 -22.36 7.79 19.05
N ALA A 383 -23.47 7.73 18.31
CA ALA A 383 -24.83 7.69 18.86
C ALA A 383 -25.08 6.49 19.77
N ASN A 384 -24.44 5.35 19.45
CA ASN A 384 -24.59 4.10 20.22
C ASN A 384 -26.06 3.75 20.56
N LYS A 385 -27.01 4.10 19.69
CA LYS A 385 -28.45 3.91 19.89
C LYS A 385 -29.03 3.14 18.71
N PRO A 386 -29.23 1.82 18.84
CA PRO A 386 -29.82 1.00 17.78
C PRO A 386 -31.37 1.07 17.82
N GLY A 387 -31.97 0.57 16.73
CA GLY A 387 -33.40 0.25 16.70
C GLY A 387 -34.27 1.26 15.94
N GLU A 388 -33.68 2.23 15.24
CA GLU A 388 -34.47 3.17 14.42
C GLU A 388 -34.67 2.61 12.99
N ALA A 389 -35.90 2.65 12.47
CA ALA A 389 -36.24 2.07 11.16
C ALA A 389 -35.38 2.62 9.99
N TRP A 390 -35.15 3.96 9.98
CA TRP A 390 -34.33 4.59 8.95
C TRP A 390 -32.87 4.08 8.97
N ALA A 391 -32.30 3.84 10.17
CA ALA A 391 -30.92 3.36 10.31
C ALA A 391 -30.79 1.93 9.76
N ARG A 392 -31.78 1.06 9.98
CA ARG A 392 -31.83 -0.28 9.40
C ARG A 392 -31.86 -0.22 7.88
N THR A 393 -32.76 0.59 7.31
CA THR A 393 -32.84 0.76 5.85
C THR A 393 -31.51 1.25 5.29
N TRP A 394 -30.95 2.30 5.88
CA TRP A 394 -29.65 2.85 5.45
C TRP A 394 -28.52 1.82 5.55
N LEU A 395 -28.46 1.04 6.63
CA LEU A 395 -27.43 0.00 6.80
C LEU A 395 -27.57 -1.16 5.81
N VAL A 396 -28.77 -1.51 5.42
CA VAL A 396 -28.99 -2.53 4.35
C VAL A 396 -28.50 -2.00 3.00
N GLU A 397 -28.78 -0.72 2.67
CA GLU A 397 -28.38 -0.09 1.42
C GLU A 397 -26.88 0.24 1.37
N SER A 398 -26.35 0.79 2.46
CA SER A 398 -24.96 1.26 2.56
C SER A 398 -23.99 0.22 3.12
N GLY A 399 -24.49 -0.92 3.62
CA GLY A 399 -23.69 -1.98 4.23
C GLY A 399 -22.53 -2.46 3.36
N PRO A 400 -22.71 -2.73 2.06
CA PRO A 400 -21.61 -3.11 1.17
C PRO A 400 -20.51 -2.05 1.07
N ALA A 401 -20.90 -0.76 0.92
CA ALA A 401 -19.94 0.33 0.86
C ALA A 401 -19.21 0.54 2.20
N LEU A 402 -19.94 0.37 3.30
CA LEU A 402 -19.39 0.48 4.65
C LEU A 402 -18.41 -0.68 4.96
N ALA A 403 -18.74 -1.90 4.53
CA ALA A 403 -17.86 -3.06 4.66
C ALA A 403 -16.53 -2.88 3.92
N ILE A 404 -16.54 -2.13 2.80
CA ILE A 404 -15.33 -1.84 2.02
C ILE A 404 -14.51 -0.71 2.67
N ARG A 405 -15.16 0.38 3.06
CA ARG A 405 -14.49 1.63 3.46
C ARG A 405 -14.11 1.70 4.94
N ALA A 406 -14.88 1.04 5.80
CA ALA A 406 -14.64 0.98 7.25
C ALA A 406 -15.17 -0.35 7.84
N PRO A 407 -14.57 -1.50 7.49
CA PRO A 407 -15.12 -2.83 7.81
C PRO A 407 -15.29 -3.06 9.31
N GLN A 408 -14.37 -2.62 10.14
CA GLN A 408 -14.45 -2.77 11.60
C GLN A 408 -15.60 -1.96 12.21
N VAL A 409 -15.72 -0.68 11.81
CA VAL A 409 -16.80 0.22 12.26
C VAL A 409 -18.14 -0.29 11.73
N GLY A 410 -18.17 -0.75 10.45
CA GLY A 410 -19.34 -1.36 9.85
C GLY A 410 -19.81 -2.59 10.59
N ALA A 411 -18.91 -3.52 10.92
CA ALA A 411 -19.25 -4.73 11.67
C ALA A 411 -19.80 -4.41 13.07
N GLU A 412 -19.27 -3.40 13.75
CA GLU A 412 -19.75 -2.97 15.07
C GLU A 412 -21.16 -2.38 14.99
N ILE A 413 -21.41 -1.46 14.06
CA ILE A 413 -22.72 -0.83 13.89
C ILE A 413 -23.76 -1.86 13.46
N LEU A 414 -23.45 -2.69 12.45
CA LEU A 414 -24.34 -3.73 11.94
C LEU A 414 -24.69 -4.77 13.01
N ARG A 415 -23.73 -5.20 13.82
CA ARG A 415 -23.99 -6.16 14.93
C ARG A 415 -24.94 -5.57 15.94
N ARG A 416 -24.69 -4.34 16.36
CA ARG A 416 -25.52 -3.63 17.35
C ARG A 416 -26.94 -3.42 16.85
N GLU A 417 -27.12 -3.05 15.59
CA GLU A 417 -28.43 -2.87 14.98
C GLU A 417 -29.17 -4.20 14.83
N LEU A 418 -28.46 -5.25 14.39
CA LEU A 418 -29.01 -6.61 14.25
C LEU A 418 -29.50 -7.15 15.58
N ASP A 419 -28.78 -6.94 16.68
CA ASP A 419 -29.16 -7.37 18.03
C ASP A 419 -30.44 -6.67 18.51
N ALA A 420 -30.70 -5.43 18.08
CA ALA A 420 -31.89 -4.67 18.39
C ALA A 420 -33.07 -4.91 17.44
N THR A 421 -32.83 -5.58 16.30
CA THR A 421 -33.86 -5.79 15.26
C THR A 421 -34.70 -7.03 15.58
N PRO A 422 -36.06 -6.92 15.60
CA PRO A 422 -36.93 -8.06 15.84
C PRO A 422 -36.77 -9.18 14.82
N ALA A 423 -37.06 -10.43 15.22
CA ALA A 423 -36.87 -11.61 14.38
C ALA A 423 -37.70 -11.62 13.07
N GLY A 424 -38.82 -10.88 13.02
CA GLY A 424 -39.66 -10.79 11.82
C GLY A 424 -39.52 -9.51 11.03
N ASP A 425 -38.46 -8.70 11.27
CA ASP A 425 -38.22 -7.47 10.54
C ASP A 425 -37.63 -7.78 9.15
N GLU A 426 -38.16 -7.17 8.09
CA GLU A 426 -37.72 -7.38 6.69
C GLU A 426 -36.27 -6.97 6.44
N ALA A 427 -35.73 -6.03 7.21
CA ALA A 427 -34.33 -5.60 7.10
C ALA A 427 -33.33 -6.63 7.65
N ARG A 428 -33.80 -7.60 8.44
CA ARG A 428 -32.94 -8.49 9.20
C ARG A 428 -31.99 -9.33 8.31
N ASP A 429 -32.51 -9.86 7.21
CA ASP A 429 -31.73 -10.66 6.25
C ASP A 429 -30.61 -9.82 5.64
N GLY A 430 -30.91 -8.56 5.25
CA GLY A 430 -29.93 -7.61 4.73
C GLY A 430 -28.86 -7.24 5.75
N LEU A 431 -29.23 -6.98 7.00
CA LEU A 431 -28.31 -6.69 8.09
C LEU A 431 -27.36 -7.87 8.38
N MET A 432 -27.88 -9.11 8.39
CA MET A 432 -27.09 -10.31 8.60
C MET A 432 -26.07 -10.53 7.48
N ALA A 433 -26.48 -10.36 6.22
CA ALA A 433 -25.60 -10.47 5.06
C ALA A 433 -24.51 -9.39 5.11
N SER A 434 -24.87 -8.13 5.34
CA SER A 434 -23.92 -7.03 5.45
C SER A 434 -22.93 -7.19 6.60
N LEU A 435 -23.38 -7.72 7.75
CA LEU A 435 -22.50 -8.02 8.88
C LEU A 435 -21.49 -9.14 8.53
N ALA A 436 -21.93 -10.20 7.89
CA ALA A 436 -21.06 -11.28 7.47
C ALA A 436 -19.97 -10.77 6.48
N TRP A 437 -20.34 -9.90 5.54
CA TRP A 437 -19.42 -9.22 4.63
C TRP A 437 -18.43 -8.31 5.37
N ALA A 438 -18.90 -7.48 6.29
CA ALA A 438 -18.05 -6.57 7.05
C ALA A 438 -17.02 -7.34 7.90
N LEU A 439 -17.42 -8.45 8.51
CA LEU A 439 -16.53 -9.33 9.27
C LEU A 439 -15.49 -10.03 8.38
N LEU A 440 -15.87 -10.46 7.18
CA LEU A 440 -14.97 -11.04 6.19
C LEU A 440 -13.93 -9.99 5.77
N ALA A 441 -14.37 -8.78 5.43
CA ALA A 441 -13.50 -7.67 5.03
C ALA A 441 -12.60 -7.18 6.17
N ALA A 442 -13.05 -7.30 7.44
CA ALA A 442 -12.25 -6.99 8.63
C ALA A 442 -11.22 -8.09 8.97
N GLY A 443 -11.10 -9.17 8.17
CA GLY A 443 -10.20 -10.28 8.46
C GLY A 443 -10.67 -11.22 9.59
N SER A 444 -11.86 -11.02 10.13
CA SER A 444 -12.43 -11.82 11.22
C SER A 444 -13.07 -13.11 10.70
N TYR A 445 -12.30 -13.93 9.97
CA TYR A 445 -12.79 -15.06 9.18
C TYR A 445 -13.62 -16.07 9.98
N GLN A 446 -13.20 -16.44 11.19
CA GLN A 446 -13.93 -17.38 12.02
C GLN A 446 -15.30 -16.83 12.46
N GLU A 447 -15.36 -15.54 12.78
CA GLU A 447 -16.61 -14.89 13.17
C GLU A 447 -17.53 -14.68 11.97
N ALA A 448 -16.97 -14.27 10.82
CA ALA A 448 -17.69 -14.19 9.56
C ALA A 448 -18.36 -15.52 9.21
N ALA A 449 -17.62 -16.64 9.31
CA ALA A 449 -18.17 -17.98 9.06
C ALA A 449 -19.27 -18.35 10.05
N ARG A 450 -19.10 -18.07 11.34
CA ARG A 450 -20.16 -18.32 12.35
C ARG A 450 -21.42 -17.49 12.08
N GLN A 451 -21.24 -16.19 11.77
CA GLN A 451 -22.36 -15.31 11.50
C GLN A 451 -23.09 -15.68 10.21
N ALA A 452 -22.36 -15.97 9.14
CA ALA A 452 -22.95 -16.46 7.89
C ALA A 452 -23.69 -17.78 8.07
N GLY A 453 -23.11 -18.75 8.81
CA GLY A 453 -23.77 -20.01 9.12
C GLY A 453 -25.08 -19.84 9.88
N ARG A 454 -25.13 -18.94 10.89
CA ARG A 454 -26.37 -18.61 11.62
C ARG A 454 -27.39 -17.92 10.71
N ALA A 455 -26.94 -16.99 9.88
CA ALA A 455 -27.82 -16.29 8.95
C ALA A 455 -28.53 -17.26 8.01
N LEU A 456 -27.83 -18.23 7.46
CA LEU A 456 -28.38 -19.24 6.54
C LEU A 456 -29.46 -20.14 7.16
N THR A 457 -29.53 -20.25 8.49
CA THR A 457 -30.59 -21.07 9.16
C THR A 457 -31.94 -20.35 9.23
N VAL A 458 -31.97 -19.02 9.11
CA VAL A 458 -33.17 -18.19 9.30
C VAL A 458 -33.52 -17.32 8.10
N MET A 459 -32.55 -17.06 7.22
CA MET A 459 -32.70 -16.17 6.06
C MET A 459 -33.61 -16.80 5.00
N THR A 460 -34.52 -16.00 4.45
CA THR A 460 -35.52 -16.43 3.48
C THR A 460 -35.27 -15.92 2.07
N ASP A 461 -34.67 -14.76 1.90
CA ASP A 461 -34.39 -14.14 0.61
C ASP A 461 -33.35 -14.96 -0.19
N PRO A 462 -33.67 -15.47 -1.41
CA PRO A 462 -32.78 -16.35 -2.15
C PRO A 462 -31.47 -15.69 -2.58
N VAL A 463 -31.50 -14.36 -2.91
CA VAL A 463 -30.31 -13.62 -3.32
C VAL A 463 -29.38 -13.43 -2.12
N ARG A 464 -29.91 -12.99 -0.99
CA ARG A 464 -29.14 -12.81 0.24
C ARG A 464 -28.59 -14.14 0.77
N ARG A 465 -29.33 -15.24 0.60
CA ARG A 465 -28.84 -16.58 0.92
C ARG A 465 -27.64 -16.96 0.05
N ALA A 466 -27.71 -16.66 -1.26
CA ALA A 466 -26.61 -16.91 -2.18
C ALA A 466 -25.37 -16.09 -1.81
N GLU A 467 -25.53 -14.79 -1.54
CA GLU A 467 -24.45 -13.91 -1.05
C GLU A 467 -23.85 -14.44 0.24
N THR A 468 -24.67 -14.90 1.17
CA THR A 468 -24.23 -15.42 2.47
C THR A 468 -23.49 -16.75 2.34
N HIS A 469 -23.91 -17.65 1.45
CA HIS A 469 -23.14 -18.87 1.12
C HIS A 469 -21.77 -18.54 0.54
N TRP A 470 -21.70 -17.52 -0.32
CA TRP A 470 -20.44 -17.03 -0.86
C TRP A 470 -19.50 -16.53 0.23
N VAL A 471 -20.00 -15.67 1.13
CA VAL A 471 -19.22 -15.16 2.29
C VAL A 471 -18.75 -16.30 3.19
N LEU A 472 -19.64 -17.26 3.50
CA LEU A 472 -19.30 -18.42 4.32
C LEU A 472 -18.16 -19.24 3.69
N THR A 473 -18.26 -19.50 2.39
CA THR A 473 -17.22 -20.24 1.66
C THR A 473 -15.88 -19.50 1.69
N ARG A 474 -15.87 -18.21 1.40
CA ARG A 474 -14.65 -17.42 1.45
C ARG A 474 -14.03 -17.37 2.85
N ALA A 475 -14.85 -17.19 3.87
CA ALA A 475 -14.40 -17.22 5.26
C ALA A 475 -13.80 -18.58 5.66
N GLN A 476 -14.38 -19.69 5.17
CA GLN A 476 -13.87 -21.04 5.39
C GLN A 476 -12.53 -21.27 4.68
N VAL A 477 -12.40 -20.82 3.42
CA VAL A 477 -11.14 -20.90 2.66
C VAL A 477 -10.03 -20.11 3.35
N SER A 478 -10.31 -18.87 3.73
CA SER A 478 -9.33 -18.00 4.44
C SER A 478 -8.94 -18.56 5.82
N ALA A 479 -9.84 -19.35 6.44
CA ALA A 479 -9.56 -20.06 7.69
C ALA A 479 -8.87 -21.42 7.48
N GLY A 480 -8.51 -21.81 6.25
CA GLY A 480 -7.87 -23.08 5.92
C GLY A 480 -8.81 -24.31 5.92
N ARG A 481 -10.14 -24.12 5.88
CA ARG A 481 -11.16 -25.16 5.93
C ARG A 481 -11.78 -25.43 4.55
N SER A 482 -10.93 -25.85 3.61
CA SER A 482 -11.33 -26.03 2.20
C SER A 482 -12.40 -27.12 2.00
N ASP A 483 -12.37 -28.20 2.78
CA ASP A 483 -13.38 -29.27 2.70
C ASP A 483 -14.77 -28.77 3.11
N ASP A 484 -14.83 -27.96 4.17
CA ASP A 484 -16.09 -27.32 4.60
C ASP A 484 -16.61 -26.35 3.53
N ALA A 485 -15.71 -25.62 2.86
CA ALA A 485 -16.05 -24.72 1.77
C ALA A 485 -16.67 -25.46 0.58
N ILE A 486 -16.09 -26.59 0.18
CA ILE A 486 -16.65 -27.48 -0.88
C ILE A 486 -18.03 -27.99 -0.49
N ALA A 487 -18.20 -28.42 0.76
CA ALA A 487 -19.49 -28.89 1.27
C ALA A 487 -20.55 -27.79 1.23
N THR A 488 -20.17 -26.56 1.65
CA THR A 488 -21.03 -25.38 1.62
C THR A 488 -21.48 -25.05 0.20
N MET A 489 -20.57 -25.09 -0.79
CA MET A 489 -20.90 -24.82 -2.19
C MET A 489 -21.85 -25.89 -2.76
N ARG A 490 -21.60 -27.17 -2.49
CA ARG A 490 -22.47 -28.26 -2.92
C ARG A 490 -23.87 -28.14 -2.33
N GLN A 491 -23.97 -27.75 -1.05
CA GLN A 491 -25.26 -27.51 -0.40
C GLN A 491 -26.01 -26.34 -1.07
N ALA A 492 -25.34 -25.22 -1.36
CA ALA A 492 -25.93 -24.07 -2.04
C ALA A 492 -26.42 -24.43 -3.45
N LEU A 493 -25.62 -25.18 -4.21
CA LEU A 493 -25.94 -25.61 -5.58
C LEU A 493 -27.11 -26.63 -5.65
N ALA A 494 -27.39 -27.35 -4.56
CA ALA A 494 -28.54 -28.26 -4.46
C ALA A 494 -29.88 -27.52 -4.32
N SER A 495 -29.89 -26.20 -4.00
CA SER A 495 -31.11 -25.41 -3.89
C SER A 495 -31.72 -25.13 -5.25
N ALA A 496 -33.03 -25.42 -5.40
CA ALA A 496 -33.79 -25.08 -6.61
C ALA A 496 -34.06 -23.57 -6.74
N GLU A 497 -34.03 -22.82 -5.63
CA GLU A 497 -34.29 -21.39 -5.55
C GLU A 497 -33.05 -20.54 -5.84
N LEU A 498 -31.87 -21.16 -6.09
CA LEU A 498 -30.63 -20.44 -6.32
C LEU A 498 -30.72 -19.66 -7.65
N PRO A 499 -30.54 -18.32 -7.65
CA PRO A 499 -30.53 -17.53 -8.86
C PRO A 499 -29.48 -18.00 -9.89
N ALA A 500 -29.79 -17.91 -11.18
CA ALA A 500 -28.93 -18.43 -12.26
C ALA A 500 -27.52 -17.85 -12.24
N GLU A 501 -27.40 -16.53 -12.05
CA GLU A 501 -26.09 -15.84 -11.92
C GLU A 501 -25.28 -16.40 -10.74
N TRP A 502 -25.89 -16.57 -9.58
CA TRP A 502 -25.23 -17.13 -8.40
C TRP A 502 -24.87 -18.60 -8.59
N ARG A 503 -25.69 -19.36 -9.30
CA ARG A 503 -25.36 -20.73 -9.66
C ARG A 503 -24.09 -20.81 -10.48
N ALA A 504 -23.96 -19.97 -11.52
CA ALA A 504 -22.77 -19.90 -12.35
C ALA A 504 -21.52 -19.52 -11.55
N ARG A 505 -21.62 -18.50 -10.72
CA ARG A 505 -20.52 -18.04 -9.84
C ARG A 505 -20.08 -19.09 -8.83
N MET A 506 -21.04 -19.81 -8.22
CA MET A 506 -20.76 -20.88 -7.26
C MET A 506 -20.11 -22.10 -7.91
N LEU A 507 -20.52 -22.46 -9.14
CA LEU A 507 -19.88 -23.52 -9.90
C LEU A 507 -18.43 -23.17 -10.23
N ALA A 508 -18.14 -21.95 -10.66
CA ALA A 508 -16.77 -21.51 -10.91
C ALA A 508 -15.92 -21.60 -9.63
N LEU A 509 -16.39 -21.05 -8.51
CA LEU A 509 -15.67 -21.14 -7.24
C LEU A 509 -15.46 -22.61 -6.79
N LEU A 510 -16.45 -23.47 -7.02
CA LEU A 510 -16.33 -24.91 -6.69
C LEU A 510 -15.25 -25.59 -7.55
N ALA A 511 -15.16 -25.28 -8.84
CA ALA A 511 -14.10 -25.80 -9.73
C ALA A 511 -12.70 -25.44 -9.22
N MET A 512 -12.51 -24.17 -8.85
CA MET A 512 -11.26 -23.71 -8.24
C MET A 512 -10.92 -24.47 -6.95
N LEU A 513 -11.91 -24.65 -6.06
CA LEU A 513 -11.73 -25.37 -4.79
C LEU A 513 -11.44 -26.87 -4.99
N GLN A 514 -12.05 -27.52 -5.96
CA GLN A 514 -11.76 -28.90 -6.31
C GLN A 514 -10.31 -29.07 -6.73
N ARG A 515 -9.78 -28.20 -7.60
CA ARG A 515 -8.34 -28.22 -7.93
C ARG A 515 -7.47 -27.98 -6.70
N ALA A 516 -7.78 -26.91 -5.96
CA ALA A 516 -6.91 -26.43 -4.88
C ALA A 516 -6.87 -27.35 -3.66
N ALA A 517 -7.99 -27.97 -3.29
CA ALA A 517 -8.10 -28.77 -2.08
C ALA A 517 -7.92 -30.27 -2.32
N THR A 518 -8.50 -30.81 -3.40
CA THR A 518 -8.49 -32.26 -3.67
C THR A 518 -7.48 -32.67 -4.75
N GLY A 519 -7.02 -31.75 -5.58
CA GLY A 519 -6.19 -32.06 -6.74
C GLY A 519 -6.91 -32.77 -7.90
N ASP A 520 -8.22 -32.93 -7.79
CA ASP A 520 -9.04 -33.64 -8.80
C ASP A 520 -9.27 -32.73 -10.02
N LEU A 521 -8.35 -32.81 -10.98
CA LEU A 521 -8.40 -32.00 -12.19
C LEU A 521 -9.58 -32.37 -13.11
N ASP A 522 -10.03 -33.62 -13.10
CA ASP A 522 -11.13 -34.04 -13.96
C ASP A 522 -12.48 -33.54 -13.43
N ALA A 523 -12.67 -33.58 -12.10
CA ALA A 523 -13.83 -32.98 -11.46
C ALA A 523 -13.82 -31.46 -11.60
N ALA A 524 -12.65 -30.80 -11.45
CA ALA A 524 -12.49 -29.36 -11.63
C ALA A 524 -12.85 -28.94 -13.09
N ASP A 525 -12.33 -29.65 -14.11
CA ASP A 525 -12.65 -29.39 -15.52
C ASP A 525 -14.16 -29.55 -15.80
N ALA A 526 -14.76 -30.65 -15.33
CA ALA A 526 -16.20 -30.90 -15.53
C ALA A 526 -17.05 -29.80 -14.88
N THR A 527 -16.70 -29.37 -13.69
CA THR A 527 -17.41 -28.30 -12.97
C THR A 527 -17.16 -26.91 -13.64
N ALA A 528 -15.95 -26.62 -14.10
CA ALA A 528 -15.64 -25.39 -14.81
C ALA A 528 -16.37 -25.28 -16.16
N ILE A 529 -16.53 -26.38 -16.89
CA ILE A 529 -17.34 -26.43 -18.13
C ILE A 529 -18.82 -26.16 -17.82
N GLN A 530 -19.35 -26.71 -16.73
CA GLN A 530 -20.72 -26.40 -16.27
C GLN A 530 -20.87 -24.94 -15.88
N ALA A 531 -19.86 -24.39 -15.19
CA ALA A 531 -19.84 -22.98 -14.81
C ALA A 531 -19.81 -22.06 -16.03
N LEU A 532 -19.00 -22.41 -17.04
CA LEU A 532 -18.89 -21.67 -18.30
C LEU A 532 -20.24 -21.62 -19.02
N THR A 533 -20.90 -22.79 -19.18
CA THR A 533 -22.23 -22.87 -19.82
C THR A 533 -23.25 -22.04 -19.03
N ALA A 534 -23.32 -22.22 -17.72
CA ALA A 534 -24.24 -21.48 -16.85
C ALA A 534 -23.98 -19.96 -16.87
N GLY A 535 -22.71 -19.54 -16.94
CA GLY A 535 -22.32 -18.13 -17.02
C GLY A 535 -22.72 -17.48 -18.35
N GLU A 536 -22.51 -18.19 -19.47
CA GLU A 536 -22.93 -17.75 -20.81
C GLU A 536 -24.47 -17.67 -20.91
N GLU A 537 -25.20 -18.65 -20.37
CA GLU A 537 -26.69 -18.64 -20.34
C GLU A 537 -27.24 -17.51 -19.44
N ALA A 538 -26.59 -17.22 -18.32
CA ALA A 538 -27.00 -16.15 -17.40
C ALA A 538 -26.56 -14.75 -17.90
N GLY A 539 -25.68 -14.65 -18.91
CA GLY A 539 -25.07 -13.39 -19.33
C GLY A 539 -24.11 -12.79 -18.26
N ASP A 540 -23.58 -13.60 -17.36
CA ASP A 540 -22.69 -13.18 -16.28
C ASP A 540 -21.23 -13.24 -16.73
N ALA A 541 -20.70 -12.09 -17.14
CA ALA A 541 -19.31 -11.97 -17.62
C ALA A 541 -18.30 -12.40 -16.56
N PHE A 542 -18.57 -12.13 -15.30
CA PHE A 542 -17.68 -12.53 -14.19
C PHE A 542 -17.61 -14.06 -14.04
N ALA A 543 -18.75 -14.75 -13.97
CA ALA A 543 -18.79 -16.23 -13.83
C ALA A 543 -18.16 -16.90 -15.05
N THR A 544 -18.46 -16.38 -16.27
CA THR A 544 -17.90 -16.88 -17.51
C THR A 544 -16.38 -16.77 -17.55
N ALA A 545 -15.84 -15.58 -17.21
CA ALA A 545 -14.39 -15.38 -17.19
C ALA A 545 -13.71 -16.20 -16.09
N HIS A 546 -14.34 -16.35 -14.91
CA HIS A 546 -13.82 -17.18 -13.85
C HIS A 546 -13.71 -18.65 -14.28
N ALA A 547 -14.76 -19.19 -14.85
CA ALA A 547 -14.75 -20.56 -15.37
C ALA A 547 -13.65 -20.76 -16.44
N LEU A 548 -13.44 -19.77 -17.32
CA LEU A 548 -12.36 -19.79 -18.30
C LEU A 548 -10.98 -19.75 -17.66
N THR A 549 -10.79 -19.01 -16.55
CA THR A 549 -9.54 -18.99 -15.80
C THR A 549 -9.29 -20.30 -15.05
N ASP A 550 -10.32 -20.99 -14.60
CA ASP A 550 -10.19 -22.31 -14.00
C ASP A 550 -9.76 -23.35 -15.06
N LEU A 551 -10.34 -23.32 -16.25
CA LEU A 551 -9.91 -24.16 -17.38
C LEU A 551 -8.48 -23.85 -17.81
N TRP A 552 -8.07 -22.57 -17.82
CA TRP A 552 -6.69 -22.18 -18.03
C TRP A 552 -5.74 -22.82 -17.00
N LEU A 553 -6.10 -22.75 -15.72
CA LEU A 553 -5.31 -23.35 -14.64
C LEU A 553 -5.14 -24.85 -14.81
N THR A 554 -6.23 -25.59 -15.05
CA THR A 554 -6.17 -27.05 -15.21
C THR A 554 -5.37 -27.45 -16.45
N ARG A 555 -5.46 -26.70 -17.56
CA ARG A 555 -4.61 -26.92 -18.76
C ARG A 555 -3.14 -26.63 -18.47
N SER A 556 -2.85 -25.57 -17.73
CA SER A 556 -1.46 -25.21 -17.33
C SER A 556 -0.85 -26.28 -16.43
N VAL A 557 -1.60 -26.86 -15.49
CA VAL A 557 -1.15 -28.01 -14.67
C VAL A 557 -0.81 -29.21 -15.55
N ARG A 558 -1.61 -29.48 -16.60
CA ARG A 558 -1.39 -30.57 -17.58
C ARG A 558 -0.34 -30.25 -18.64
N ARG A 559 0.31 -29.09 -18.58
CA ARG A 559 1.31 -28.58 -19.55
C ARG A 559 0.75 -28.38 -20.97
N ASP A 560 -0.57 -28.30 -21.13
CA ASP A 560 -1.20 -27.91 -22.40
C ASP A 560 -1.29 -26.39 -22.49
N HIS A 561 -0.14 -25.74 -22.62
CA HIS A 561 -0.04 -24.28 -22.64
C HIS A 561 -0.72 -23.64 -23.86
N VAL A 562 -0.90 -24.38 -24.94
CA VAL A 562 -1.58 -23.86 -26.13
C VAL A 562 -3.10 -23.72 -25.88
N ALA A 563 -3.73 -24.77 -25.33
CA ALA A 563 -5.14 -24.68 -24.91
C ALA A 563 -5.34 -23.70 -23.74
N ALA A 564 -4.37 -23.65 -22.79
CA ALA A 564 -4.38 -22.69 -21.70
C ALA A 564 -4.41 -21.24 -22.25
N LEU A 565 -3.60 -20.92 -23.24
CA LEU A 565 -3.55 -19.60 -23.86
C LEU A 565 -4.92 -19.22 -24.49
N ASP A 566 -5.57 -20.16 -25.17
CA ASP A 566 -6.92 -19.88 -25.76
C ASP A 566 -7.96 -19.55 -24.68
N TYR A 567 -7.99 -20.32 -23.59
CA TYR A 567 -8.94 -20.07 -22.49
C TYR A 567 -8.70 -18.71 -21.82
N ILE A 568 -7.45 -18.34 -21.53
CA ILE A 568 -7.15 -17.09 -20.87
C ILE A 568 -7.39 -15.87 -21.79
N ASP A 569 -7.11 -15.99 -23.08
CA ASP A 569 -7.43 -14.95 -24.05
C ASP A 569 -8.95 -14.75 -24.20
N ARG A 570 -9.74 -15.83 -24.11
CA ARG A 570 -11.21 -15.74 -24.07
C ARG A 570 -11.68 -15.05 -22.81
N ALA A 571 -11.13 -15.37 -21.64
CA ALA A 571 -11.45 -14.71 -20.38
C ALA A 571 -11.21 -13.21 -20.46
N LEU A 572 -10.05 -12.77 -20.98
CA LEU A 572 -9.71 -11.36 -21.16
C LEU A 572 -10.67 -10.63 -22.10
N ARG A 573 -11.14 -11.29 -23.17
CA ARG A 573 -12.14 -10.72 -24.08
C ARG A 573 -13.51 -10.54 -23.41
N VAL A 574 -13.93 -11.50 -22.59
CA VAL A 574 -15.21 -11.44 -21.84
C VAL A 574 -15.20 -10.32 -20.81
N LEU A 575 -14.08 -10.15 -20.09
CA LEU A 575 -13.93 -9.14 -19.03
C LEU A 575 -13.87 -7.71 -19.57
N GLY A 576 -13.36 -7.52 -20.80
CA GLY A 576 -13.23 -6.20 -21.41
C GLY A 576 -12.53 -5.19 -20.49
N ASP A 577 -12.97 -3.94 -20.54
CA ASP A 577 -12.42 -2.84 -19.73
C ASP A 577 -13.33 -2.46 -18.52
N ASP A 578 -14.30 -3.31 -18.13
CA ASP A 578 -15.21 -3.02 -17.02
C ASP A 578 -14.40 -2.88 -15.68
N PRO A 579 -14.48 -1.73 -15.00
CA PRO A 579 -13.82 -1.52 -13.73
C PRO A 579 -14.26 -2.52 -12.63
N GLY A 580 -15.50 -3.00 -12.70
CA GLY A 580 -16.06 -3.99 -11.75
C GLY A 580 -15.34 -5.34 -11.80
N HIS A 581 -14.60 -5.62 -12.88
CA HIS A 581 -13.87 -6.88 -13.08
C HIS A 581 -12.34 -6.69 -13.09
N ALA A 582 -11.84 -5.56 -12.57
CA ALA A 582 -10.41 -5.21 -12.63
C ALA A 582 -9.49 -6.28 -12.01
N ASP A 583 -9.90 -6.88 -10.88
CA ASP A 583 -9.11 -7.87 -10.17
C ASP A 583 -8.98 -9.18 -10.96
N LEU A 584 -10.11 -9.71 -11.46
CA LEU A 584 -10.11 -10.93 -12.27
C LEU A 584 -9.37 -10.71 -13.60
N ARG A 585 -9.48 -9.53 -14.18
CA ARG A 585 -8.73 -9.15 -15.39
C ARG A 585 -7.22 -9.12 -15.11
N SER A 586 -6.78 -8.55 -13.99
CA SER A 586 -5.37 -8.54 -13.60
C SER A 586 -4.84 -9.97 -13.43
N PHE A 587 -5.58 -10.82 -12.73
CA PHE A 587 -5.24 -12.23 -12.58
C PHE A 587 -5.15 -12.97 -13.93
N ALA A 588 -6.10 -12.72 -14.83
CA ALA A 588 -6.08 -13.31 -16.18
C ALA A 588 -4.89 -12.79 -17.03
N GLN A 589 -4.51 -11.52 -16.86
CA GLN A 589 -3.33 -10.95 -17.53
C GLN A 589 -2.03 -11.58 -17.03
N ASP A 590 -1.90 -11.80 -15.71
CA ASP A 590 -0.77 -12.53 -15.13
C ASP A 590 -0.71 -13.96 -15.66
N GLY A 591 -1.83 -14.64 -15.72
CA GLY A 591 -1.94 -15.97 -16.30
C GLY A 591 -1.55 -16.04 -17.79
N CYS A 592 -1.94 -15.03 -18.56
CA CYS A 592 -1.56 -14.91 -19.97
C CYS A 592 -0.03 -14.74 -20.12
N ILE A 593 0.59 -13.84 -19.34
CA ILE A 593 2.04 -13.61 -19.35
C ILE A 593 2.78 -14.89 -18.97
N PHE A 594 2.36 -15.55 -17.87
CA PHE A 594 2.90 -16.82 -17.44
C PHE A 594 2.84 -17.90 -18.55
N THR A 595 1.71 -18.01 -19.24
CA THR A 595 1.52 -19.00 -20.31
C THR A 595 2.40 -18.69 -21.51
N LEU A 596 2.50 -17.41 -21.91
CA LEU A 596 3.36 -16.97 -22.99
C LEU A 596 4.86 -17.22 -22.68
N GLN A 597 5.29 -17.03 -21.43
CA GLN A 597 6.64 -17.39 -20.98
C GLN A 597 6.92 -18.89 -21.17
N ASN A 598 5.97 -19.75 -20.82
CA ASN A 598 6.12 -21.20 -20.94
C ASN A 598 6.10 -21.69 -22.41
N LEU A 599 5.56 -20.88 -23.31
CA LEU A 599 5.59 -21.12 -24.76
C LEU A 599 6.79 -20.44 -25.46
N ASP A 600 7.74 -19.87 -24.72
CA ASP A 600 8.86 -19.08 -25.24
C ASP A 600 8.46 -17.91 -26.13
N ARG A 601 7.24 -17.36 -25.91
CA ARG A 601 6.69 -16.22 -26.67
C ARG A 601 6.93 -14.88 -25.96
N TRP A 602 8.19 -14.61 -25.64
CA TRP A 602 8.65 -13.45 -24.86
C TRP A 602 8.16 -12.09 -25.39
N PRO A 603 8.23 -11.80 -26.73
CA PRO A 603 7.74 -10.50 -27.25
C PRO A 603 6.23 -10.31 -27.02
N GLN A 604 5.45 -11.39 -27.05
CA GLN A 604 4.01 -11.33 -26.79
C GLN A 604 3.74 -11.14 -25.30
N ALA A 605 4.53 -11.77 -24.41
CA ALA A 605 4.45 -11.55 -22.96
C ALA A 605 4.70 -10.08 -22.59
N GLU A 606 5.70 -9.42 -23.18
CA GLU A 606 5.99 -8.00 -22.99
C GLU A 606 4.87 -7.09 -23.50
N VAL A 607 4.26 -7.42 -24.64
CA VAL A 607 3.11 -6.67 -25.15
C VAL A 607 1.91 -6.81 -24.20
N THR A 608 1.67 -8.01 -23.67
CA THR A 608 0.59 -8.25 -22.70
C THR A 608 0.83 -7.50 -21.40
N LEU A 609 2.06 -7.52 -20.85
CA LEU A 609 2.46 -6.76 -19.68
C LEU A 609 2.22 -5.26 -19.87
N ARG A 610 2.63 -4.70 -21.01
CA ARG A 610 2.40 -3.28 -21.30
C ARG A 610 0.91 -2.94 -21.34
N ARG A 611 0.07 -3.75 -22.02
CA ARG A 611 -1.38 -3.57 -22.07
C ARG A 611 -2.03 -3.65 -20.68
N ALA A 612 -1.55 -4.59 -19.85
CA ALA A 612 -2.01 -4.73 -18.48
C ALA A 612 -1.76 -3.45 -17.67
N ARG A 613 -0.59 -2.87 -17.79
CA ARG A 613 -0.20 -1.61 -17.14
C ARG A 613 -1.00 -0.41 -17.65
N GLU A 614 -1.19 -0.31 -18.97
CA GLU A 614 -2.01 0.75 -19.55
C GLU A 614 -3.47 0.67 -19.09
N ALA A 615 -4.03 -0.54 -18.96
CA ALA A 615 -5.38 -0.75 -18.43
C ALA A 615 -5.48 -0.36 -16.96
N SER A 616 -4.49 -0.75 -16.15
CA SER A 616 -4.38 -0.39 -14.74
C SER A 616 -4.28 1.13 -14.53
N GLN A 617 -3.49 1.82 -15.35
CA GLN A 617 -3.38 3.29 -15.33
C GLN A 617 -4.71 3.97 -15.65
N ARG A 618 -5.45 3.47 -16.67
CA ARG A 618 -6.76 4.04 -17.04
C ARG A 618 -7.82 3.84 -15.94
N SER A 619 -7.75 2.75 -15.21
CA SER A 619 -8.67 2.47 -14.10
C SER A 619 -8.36 3.26 -12.83
N GLY A 620 -7.32 4.13 -12.85
CA GLY A 620 -6.91 4.92 -11.68
C GLY A 620 -6.21 4.11 -10.59
N ASN A 621 -5.81 2.88 -10.89
CA ASN A 621 -5.06 2.02 -9.97
C ASN A 621 -3.76 1.50 -10.64
N PRO A 622 -2.78 2.38 -10.87
CA PRO A 622 -1.59 2.07 -11.65
C PRO A 622 -0.69 0.99 -11.05
N ASP A 623 -0.77 0.76 -9.75
CA ASP A 623 0.12 -0.18 -9.03
C ASP A 623 -0.52 -1.57 -8.82
N ARG A 624 -1.75 -1.80 -9.29
CA ARG A 624 -2.34 -3.15 -9.38
C ARG A 624 -1.77 -4.01 -10.51
N ALA A 625 -0.94 -3.42 -11.38
CA ALA A 625 -0.33 -4.16 -12.46
C ALA A 625 0.72 -5.13 -11.90
N THR A 626 0.61 -6.31 -12.24
CA THR A 626 1.49 -7.47 -12.50
C THR A 626 3.00 -7.27 -12.20
N TRP A 627 3.34 -6.53 -11.11
CA TRP A 627 4.73 -6.18 -10.81
C TRP A 627 5.61 -7.41 -10.48
N VAL A 628 5.08 -8.37 -9.73
CA VAL A 628 5.81 -9.61 -9.40
C VAL A 628 5.97 -10.47 -10.66
N THR A 629 4.90 -10.60 -11.46
CA THR A 629 4.94 -11.29 -12.75
C THR A 629 5.93 -10.62 -13.71
N ALA A 630 6.00 -9.29 -13.72
CA ALA A 630 6.99 -8.55 -14.47
C ALA A 630 8.42 -8.84 -13.99
N ALA A 631 8.64 -8.88 -12.67
CA ALA A 631 9.96 -9.20 -12.11
C ALA A 631 10.42 -10.61 -12.48
N VAL A 632 9.52 -11.60 -12.45
CA VAL A 632 9.81 -12.98 -12.90
C VAL A 632 10.12 -13.00 -14.39
N LEU A 633 9.34 -12.28 -15.23
CA LEU A 633 9.59 -12.12 -16.66
C LEU A 633 10.99 -11.53 -16.91
N ARG A 634 11.32 -10.41 -16.24
CA ARG A 634 12.61 -9.74 -16.34
C ARG A 634 13.77 -10.63 -15.88
N TYR A 635 13.56 -11.39 -14.80
CA TYR A 635 14.56 -12.36 -14.33
C TYR A 635 14.93 -13.37 -15.42
N TRP A 636 13.94 -13.99 -16.05
CA TRP A 636 14.19 -14.99 -17.11
C TRP A 636 14.78 -14.39 -18.38
N LEU A 637 14.44 -13.14 -18.71
CA LEU A 637 15.05 -12.40 -19.81
C LEU A 637 16.51 -11.97 -19.55
N GLY A 638 17.04 -12.20 -18.34
CA GLY A 638 18.38 -11.74 -17.97
C GLY A 638 18.48 -10.26 -17.65
N GLU A 639 17.37 -9.57 -17.46
CA GLU A 639 17.26 -8.15 -17.12
C GLU A 639 17.15 -7.98 -15.59
N TRP A 640 18.16 -8.45 -14.86
CA TRP A 640 18.09 -8.56 -13.39
C TRP A 640 17.99 -7.22 -12.65
N ASP A 641 18.60 -6.16 -13.19
CA ASP A 641 18.46 -4.81 -12.63
C ASP A 641 17.01 -4.33 -12.76
N ASP A 642 16.38 -4.62 -13.91
CA ASP A 642 14.97 -4.26 -14.14
C ASP A 642 14.04 -5.14 -13.29
N ALA A 643 14.35 -6.43 -13.09
CA ALA A 643 13.62 -7.32 -12.18
C ALA A 643 13.64 -6.79 -10.74
N LEU A 644 14.80 -6.36 -10.23
CA LEU A 644 14.90 -5.76 -8.89
C LEU A 644 14.18 -4.41 -8.80
N ALA A 645 14.19 -3.61 -9.87
CA ALA A 645 13.43 -2.36 -9.90
C ALA A 645 11.92 -2.60 -9.82
N GLU A 646 11.39 -3.66 -10.44
CA GLU A 646 9.98 -4.05 -10.33
C GLU A 646 9.60 -4.45 -8.88
N LEU A 647 10.51 -5.13 -8.17
CA LEU A 647 10.27 -5.56 -6.79
C LEU A 647 10.31 -4.40 -5.78
N GLY A 648 10.95 -3.29 -6.13
CA GLY A 648 11.05 -2.08 -5.32
C GLY A 648 12.25 -2.08 -4.37
N PRO A 649 12.50 -0.96 -3.68
CA PRO A 649 13.61 -0.87 -2.73
C PRO A 649 13.41 -1.81 -1.56
N ASP A 650 14.53 -2.29 -1.05
CA ASP A 650 14.63 -3.17 0.12
C ASP A 650 14.28 -2.37 1.39
N ASP A 651 13.01 -2.18 1.68
CA ASP A 651 12.53 -1.55 2.92
C ASP A 651 12.47 -2.61 4.04
N ALA A 652 13.64 -3.23 4.29
CA ALA A 652 13.82 -4.27 5.31
C ALA A 652 13.49 -3.79 6.73
N ASP A 653 13.50 -2.48 6.94
CA ASP A 653 13.19 -1.79 8.17
C ASP A 653 11.84 -1.05 8.13
N ALA A 654 11.03 -1.26 7.10
CA ALA A 654 9.68 -0.73 7.11
C ALA A 654 8.93 -1.34 8.30
N PRO A 655 8.27 -0.52 9.13
CA PRO A 655 7.52 -0.99 10.29
C PRO A 655 6.53 -2.08 9.85
N GLY A 656 6.14 -2.96 10.77
CA GLY A 656 5.22 -4.09 10.52
C GLY A 656 3.93 -3.76 9.78
N LEU A 657 3.65 -2.47 9.57
CA LEU A 657 2.59 -1.91 8.72
C LEU A 657 2.77 -2.24 7.23
N THR A 658 4.01 -2.29 6.71
CA THR A 658 4.26 -2.53 5.26
C THR A 658 4.10 -4.00 4.88
N HIS A 659 4.41 -4.93 5.80
CA HIS A 659 4.28 -6.38 5.55
C HIS A 659 2.82 -6.86 5.61
N SER A 660 1.94 -6.15 6.30
CA SER A 660 0.51 -6.45 6.33
C SER A 660 -0.19 -6.19 5.00
N PHE A 661 0.44 -5.45 4.09
CA PHE A 661 -0.12 -5.01 2.80
C PHE A 661 0.50 -5.65 1.57
N LEU A 662 1.48 -6.54 1.71
CA LEU A 662 1.82 -7.48 0.65
C LEU A 662 0.65 -8.46 0.54
N ARG A 663 -0.22 -8.17 -0.40
CA ARG A 663 -1.61 -8.64 -0.56
C ARG A 663 -1.81 -10.13 -0.49
N GLU A 664 -0.79 -10.90 -0.84
CA GLU A 664 -0.84 -12.34 -0.89
C GLU A 664 0.53 -12.89 -0.52
N ARG A 665 0.57 -13.85 0.38
CA ARG A 665 1.83 -14.52 0.78
C ARG A 665 2.63 -15.03 -0.39
N TRP A 666 1.96 -15.52 -1.44
CA TRP A 666 2.60 -16.03 -2.64
C TRP A 666 3.42 -14.94 -3.37
N SER A 667 2.94 -13.69 -3.44
CA SER A 667 3.71 -12.60 -4.06
C SER A 667 4.91 -12.20 -3.21
N ALA A 668 4.80 -12.26 -1.87
CA ALA A 668 5.94 -12.06 -0.98
C ALA A 668 6.98 -13.18 -1.10
N LEU A 669 6.55 -14.44 -1.28
CA LEU A 669 7.46 -15.57 -1.53
C LEU A 669 8.27 -15.37 -2.82
N LEU A 670 7.63 -14.95 -3.90
CA LEU A 670 8.32 -14.64 -5.16
C LEU A 670 9.23 -13.43 -5.03
N LEU A 671 8.79 -12.34 -4.38
CA LEU A 671 9.61 -11.15 -4.12
C LEU A 671 10.93 -11.54 -3.43
N HIS A 672 10.82 -12.19 -2.27
CA HIS A 672 12.00 -12.60 -1.51
C HIS A 672 12.84 -13.64 -2.24
N GLY A 673 12.18 -14.57 -2.96
CA GLY A 673 12.86 -15.60 -3.75
C GLY A 673 13.69 -15.02 -4.88
N VAL A 674 13.10 -14.20 -5.74
CA VAL A 674 13.79 -13.56 -6.88
C VAL A 674 14.91 -12.64 -6.41
N SER A 675 14.62 -11.78 -5.39
CA SER A 675 15.64 -10.87 -4.84
C SER A 675 16.82 -11.62 -4.23
N ALA A 676 16.55 -12.67 -3.42
CA ALA A 676 17.60 -13.49 -2.82
C ALA A 676 18.44 -14.23 -3.87
N LEU A 677 17.79 -14.75 -4.93
CA LEU A 677 18.47 -15.50 -5.98
C LEU A 677 19.39 -14.59 -6.81
N ILE A 678 18.94 -13.41 -7.20
CA ILE A 678 19.76 -12.42 -7.92
C ILE A 678 20.95 -11.99 -7.05
N ALA A 679 20.69 -11.58 -5.79
CA ALA A 679 21.74 -11.16 -4.87
C ALA A 679 22.76 -12.28 -4.60
N GLY A 680 22.30 -13.53 -4.43
CA GLY A 680 23.18 -14.69 -4.26
C GLY A 680 24.07 -14.92 -5.48
N ARG A 681 23.53 -14.91 -6.70
CA ARG A 681 24.30 -15.06 -7.95
C ARG A 681 25.30 -13.90 -8.14
N ARG A 682 24.96 -12.69 -7.68
CA ARG A 682 25.88 -11.53 -7.68
C ARG A 682 26.92 -11.56 -6.56
N ASP A 683 26.85 -12.56 -5.66
CA ASP A 683 27.74 -12.69 -4.48
C ASP A 683 27.54 -11.57 -3.44
N GLU A 684 26.34 -11.05 -3.34
CA GLU A 684 25.91 -10.04 -2.39
C GLU A 684 25.32 -10.72 -1.13
N GLN A 685 26.18 -11.38 -0.36
CA GLN A 685 25.84 -12.32 0.72
C GLN A 685 24.90 -11.73 1.79
N THR A 686 25.09 -10.45 2.15
CA THR A 686 24.29 -9.78 3.18
C THR A 686 22.85 -9.59 2.69
N ALA A 687 22.65 -9.07 1.49
CA ALA A 687 21.35 -8.85 0.89
C ALA A 687 20.62 -10.19 0.65
N ALA A 688 21.32 -11.17 0.07
CA ALA A 688 20.76 -12.50 -0.15
C ALA A 688 20.30 -13.16 1.16
N GLY A 689 21.14 -13.11 2.21
CA GLY A 689 20.81 -13.68 3.53
C GLY A 689 19.66 -12.98 4.21
N GLN A 690 19.48 -11.68 4.02
CA GLN A 690 18.37 -10.92 4.55
C GLN A 690 17.05 -11.34 3.87
N GLN A 691 17.00 -11.35 2.55
CA GLN A 691 15.84 -11.77 1.78
C GLN A 691 15.43 -13.21 2.08
N LEU A 692 16.41 -14.12 2.17
CA LEU A 692 16.16 -15.52 2.54
C LEU A 692 15.53 -15.64 3.93
N ARG A 693 16.03 -14.92 4.95
CA ARG A 693 15.43 -14.98 6.29
C ARG A 693 13.98 -14.51 6.29
N GLN A 694 13.68 -13.42 5.58
CA GLN A 694 12.33 -12.89 5.47
C GLN A 694 11.39 -13.87 4.75
N GLY A 695 11.81 -14.40 3.59
CA GLY A 695 11.00 -15.35 2.83
C GLY A 695 10.77 -16.68 3.58
N LEU A 696 11.80 -17.23 4.23
CA LEU A 696 11.69 -18.48 4.99
C LEU A 696 10.87 -18.35 6.29
N ALA A 697 10.66 -17.14 6.80
CA ALA A 697 9.78 -16.87 7.93
C ALA A 697 8.29 -16.91 7.54
N LEU A 698 7.96 -16.81 6.26
CA LEU A 698 6.58 -16.86 5.77
C LEU A 698 6.01 -18.29 5.88
N PRO A 699 4.80 -18.46 6.44
CA PRO A 699 4.18 -19.77 6.53
C PRO A 699 3.65 -20.22 5.16
N ILE A 700 3.91 -21.49 4.79
CA ILE A 700 3.37 -22.12 3.58
C ILE A 700 2.06 -22.84 3.97
N GLN A 701 0.92 -22.26 3.69
CA GLN A 701 -0.39 -22.74 4.11
C GLN A 701 -1.32 -23.12 2.97
N THR A 702 -1.28 -22.37 1.86
CA THR A 702 -2.17 -22.57 0.72
C THR A 702 -1.49 -23.28 -0.44
N LEU A 703 -2.28 -23.71 -1.44
CA LEU A 703 -1.74 -24.23 -2.69
C LEU A 703 -0.93 -23.15 -3.42
N ALA A 704 -1.44 -21.93 -3.49
CA ALA A 704 -0.75 -20.80 -4.11
C ALA A 704 0.61 -20.50 -3.45
N ASP A 705 0.71 -20.61 -2.11
CA ASP A 705 2.00 -20.48 -1.41
C ASP A 705 3.01 -21.55 -1.90
N ARG A 706 2.55 -22.81 -2.06
CA ARG A 706 3.41 -23.90 -2.54
C ARG A 706 3.83 -23.72 -3.98
N GLU A 707 2.93 -23.26 -4.85
CA GLU A 707 3.18 -23.03 -6.27
C GLU A 707 4.20 -21.91 -6.52
N ASN A 708 4.33 -20.96 -5.60
CA ASN A 708 5.15 -19.77 -5.77
C ASN A 708 6.37 -19.68 -4.83
N GLN A 709 6.76 -20.78 -4.16
CA GLN A 709 7.95 -20.83 -3.32
C GLN A 709 9.22 -21.27 -4.04
N ASP A 710 9.16 -21.66 -5.30
CA ASP A 710 10.22 -22.30 -6.05
C ASP A 710 11.49 -21.43 -6.16
N PHE A 711 11.36 -20.12 -6.43
CA PHE A 711 12.47 -19.18 -6.40
C PHE A 711 13.14 -19.10 -5.02
N LEU A 712 12.35 -19.12 -3.94
CA LEU A 712 12.90 -19.11 -2.58
C LEU A 712 13.65 -20.41 -2.25
N VAL A 713 13.13 -21.55 -2.73
CA VAL A 713 13.80 -22.86 -2.60
C VAL A 713 15.12 -22.86 -3.37
N ALA A 714 15.12 -22.34 -4.60
CA ALA A 714 16.33 -22.24 -5.43
C ALA A 714 17.38 -21.28 -4.82
N ALA A 715 16.94 -20.14 -4.30
CA ALA A 715 17.83 -19.20 -3.61
C ALA A 715 18.44 -19.80 -2.33
N HIS A 716 17.68 -20.57 -1.58
CA HIS A 716 18.18 -21.28 -0.39
C HIS A 716 19.18 -22.37 -0.77
N ALA A 717 18.91 -23.15 -1.82
CA ALA A 717 19.84 -24.14 -2.33
C ALA A 717 21.14 -23.50 -2.82
N LEU A 718 21.07 -22.35 -3.49
CA LEU A 718 22.25 -21.57 -3.91
C LEU A 718 23.09 -21.13 -2.69
N ALA A 719 22.44 -20.63 -1.61
CA ALA A 719 23.15 -20.21 -0.39
C ALA A 719 23.88 -21.40 0.28
N LEU A 720 23.26 -22.58 0.31
CA LEU A 720 23.86 -23.82 0.82
C LEU A 720 25.05 -24.25 -0.07
N GLU A 721 24.93 -24.16 -1.39
CA GLU A 721 26.04 -24.44 -2.31
C GLU A 721 27.20 -23.47 -2.09
N GLN A 722 26.93 -22.18 -1.87
CA GLN A 722 27.91 -21.15 -1.58
C GLN A 722 28.70 -21.39 -0.29
N SER A 723 28.05 -21.99 0.72
CA SER A 723 28.69 -22.39 1.99
C SER A 723 29.44 -23.72 1.89
N GLY A 724 29.44 -24.39 0.74
CA GLY A 724 30.09 -25.68 0.53
C GLY A 724 29.22 -26.89 0.93
N GLU A 725 27.98 -26.69 1.28
CA GLU A 725 27.02 -27.71 1.73
C GLU A 725 26.27 -28.34 0.54
N THR A 726 27.01 -28.83 -0.46
CA THR A 726 26.48 -29.33 -1.75
C THR A 726 25.40 -30.39 -1.58
N HIS A 727 25.55 -31.31 -0.62
CA HIS A 727 24.55 -32.33 -0.36
C HIS A 727 23.26 -31.75 0.19
N GLN A 728 23.32 -30.77 1.08
CA GLN A 728 22.13 -30.07 1.61
C GLN A 728 21.45 -29.22 0.51
N ALA A 729 22.21 -28.56 -0.33
CA ALA A 729 21.71 -27.84 -1.51
C ALA A 729 20.91 -28.76 -2.43
N MET A 730 21.45 -29.96 -2.72
CA MET A 730 20.76 -31.01 -3.47
C MET A 730 19.45 -31.42 -2.81
N LEU A 731 19.48 -31.74 -1.51
CA LEU A 731 18.27 -32.14 -0.77
C LEU A 731 17.21 -31.04 -0.76
N ARG A 732 17.62 -29.79 -0.68
CA ARG A 732 16.69 -28.65 -0.71
C ARG A 732 15.93 -28.57 -2.02
N LEU A 733 16.59 -28.71 -3.18
CA LEU A 733 15.93 -28.77 -4.49
C LEU A 733 15.15 -30.07 -4.68
N ALA A 734 15.67 -31.21 -4.20
CA ALA A 734 14.99 -32.51 -4.29
C ALA A 734 13.63 -32.50 -3.57
N GLY A 735 13.45 -31.64 -2.56
CA GLY A 735 12.17 -31.44 -1.88
C GLY A 735 11.03 -30.97 -2.80
N MET A 736 11.33 -30.48 -4.01
CA MET A 736 10.31 -30.13 -5.02
C MET A 736 9.86 -31.31 -5.89
N LEU A 737 10.58 -32.45 -5.90
CA LEU A 737 10.23 -33.61 -6.72
C LEU A 737 8.87 -34.25 -6.38
N PRO A 738 8.50 -34.41 -5.08
CA PRO A 738 7.18 -34.89 -4.74
C PRO A 738 6.13 -33.83 -5.02
N ARG A 739 5.34 -34.01 -6.07
CA ARG A 739 4.23 -33.10 -6.42
C ARG A 739 2.92 -33.66 -5.91
N ARG A 740 2.04 -32.73 -5.47
CA ARG A 740 0.65 -33.06 -5.21
C ARG A 740 -0.16 -32.94 -6.49
N ASP A 741 -1.19 -33.78 -6.62
CA ASP A 741 -2.13 -33.64 -7.73
C ASP A 741 -2.73 -32.21 -7.72
N GLY A 742 -2.88 -31.62 -8.90
CA GLY A 742 -3.41 -30.26 -9.06
C GLY A 742 -2.40 -29.10 -8.86
N GLU A 743 -1.14 -29.37 -8.48
CA GLU A 743 -0.12 -28.34 -8.26
C GLU A 743 0.54 -27.92 -9.57
N MET A 744 0.66 -26.58 -9.78
CA MET A 744 1.17 -25.99 -11.03
C MET A 744 2.69 -25.70 -11.01
N THR A 745 3.41 -26.02 -9.94
CA THR A 745 4.84 -25.70 -9.81
C THR A 745 5.66 -26.14 -11.03
N LEU A 746 6.44 -25.21 -11.61
CA LEU A 746 7.26 -25.47 -12.79
C LEU A 746 8.65 -25.95 -12.38
N ILE A 747 8.76 -27.20 -11.95
CA ILE A 747 10.02 -27.75 -11.43
C ILE A 747 11.11 -27.90 -12.49
N HIS A 748 10.77 -28.05 -13.77
CA HIS A 748 11.72 -28.15 -14.86
C HIS A 748 12.76 -27.01 -14.88
N GLN A 749 12.39 -25.84 -14.39
CA GLN A 749 13.28 -24.67 -14.33
C GLN A 749 14.52 -24.91 -13.43
N TRP A 750 14.38 -25.76 -12.41
CA TRP A 750 15.38 -26.00 -11.37
C TRP A 750 16.01 -27.40 -11.43
N LEU A 751 15.41 -28.32 -12.20
CA LEU A 751 15.90 -29.70 -12.30
C LEU A 751 17.29 -29.83 -12.93
N PRO A 752 17.73 -29.00 -13.90
CA PRO A 752 19.13 -29.05 -14.38
C PRO A 752 20.14 -28.73 -13.26
N ASP A 753 19.83 -27.77 -12.36
CA ASP A 753 20.68 -27.50 -11.21
C ASP A 753 20.65 -28.64 -10.18
N LEU A 754 19.52 -29.29 -9.98
CA LEU A 754 19.43 -30.47 -9.13
C LEU A 754 20.28 -31.63 -9.69
N VAL A 755 20.22 -31.91 -11.00
CA VAL A 755 21.06 -32.90 -11.65
C VAL A 755 22.55 -32.55 -11.48
N ARG A 756 22.93 -31.30 -11.67
CA ARG A 756 24.32 -30.82 -11.50
C ARG A 756 24.81 -31.04 -10.06
N LEU A 757 23.99 -30.65 -9.05
CA LEU A 757 24.33 -30.83 -7.64
C LEU A 757 24.39 -32.29 -7.22
N ALA A 758 23.47 -33.13 -7.70
CA ALA A 758 23.44 -34.55 -7.40
C ALA A 758 24.69 -35.25 -7.96
N LEU A 759 25.11 -34.92 -9.19
CA LEU A 759 26.32 -35.43 -9.78
C LEU A 759 27.60 -34.95 -9.03
N ALA A 760 27.61 -33.70 -8.55
CA ALA A 760 28.68 -33.16 -7.74
C ALA A 760 28.76 -33.81 -6.34
N ALA A 761 27.64 -34.18 -5.77
CA ALA A 761 27.53 -34.92 -4.49
C ALA A 761 27.78 -36.43 -4.64
N GLY A 762 27.92 -36.95 -5.86
CA GLY A 762 28.06 -38.38 -6.12
C GLY A 762 26.78 -39.20 -6.08
N ASP A 763 25.63 -38.54 -5.98
CA ASP A 763 24.29 -39.16 -5.88
C ASP A 763 23.69 -39.33 -7.30
N ARG A 764 24.16 -40.35 -8.01
CA ARG A 764 23.66 -40.68 -9.34
C ARG A 764 22.17 -41.09 -9.34
N PRO A 765 21.63 -41.83 -8.34
CA PRO A 765 20.21 -42.12 -8.26
C PRO A 765 19.35 -40.88 -8.22
N MET A 766 19.72 -39.83 -7.45
CA MET A 766 19.02 -38.54 -7.40
C MET A 766 19.07 -37.84 -8.76
N ALA A 767 20.25 -37.79 -9.43
CA ALA A 767 20.37 -37.21 -10.75
C ALA A 767 19.45 -37.92 -11.78
N GLN A 768 19.33 -39.25 -11.70
CA GLN A 768 18.39 -40.02 -12.52
C GLN A 768 16.94 -39.71 -12.22
N ALA A 769 16.59 -39.58 -10.93
CA ALA A 769 15.24 -39.21 -10.50
C ALA A 769 14.84 -37.82 -11.02
N ALA A 770 15.72 -36.82 -10.88
CA ALA A 770 15.53 -35.48 -11.40
C ALA A 770 15.37 -35.44 -12.92
N THR A 771 16.21 -36.20 -13.64
CA THR A 771 16.14 -36.31 -15.11
C THR A 771 14.80 -36.92 -15.54
N ARG A 772 14.35 -38.02 -14.90
CA ARG A 772 13.05 -38.64 -15.20
C ARG A 772 11.90 -37.68 -14.94
N ALA A 773 11.94 -36.90 -13.83
CA ALA A 773 10.93 -35.91 -13.54
C ALA A 773 10.85 -34.84 -14.62
N CYS A 774 12.02 -34.35 -15.10
CA CYS A 774 12.07 -33.38 -16.19
C CYS A 774 11.56 -33.94 -17.51
N GLN A 775 11.88 -35.19 -17.82
CA GLN A 775 11.36 -35.89 -18.99
C GLN A 775 9.86 -36.07 -18.95
N ALA A 776 9.30 -36.33 -17.76
CA ALA A 776 7.84 -36.42 -17.56
C ALA A 776 7.14 -35.09 -17.83
N GLU A 777 7.71 -33.98 -17.37
CA GLU A 777 7.18 -32.64 -17.70
C GLU A 777 7.29 -32.34 -19.21
N ALA A 778 8.40 -32.63 -19.82
CA ALA A 778 8.62 -32.47 -21.27
C ALA A 778 7.62 -33.31 -22.09
N ALA A 779 7.36 -34.55 -21.68
CA ALA A 779 6.40 -35.42 -22.35
C ALA A 779 4.93 -34.95 -22.20
N ALA A 780 4.64 -34.15 -21.18
CA ALA A 780 3.32 -33.54 -20.98
C ALA A 780 3.12 -32.26 -21.82
N GLU A 781 4.19 -31.64 -22.34
CA GLU A 781 4.07 -30.48 -23.22
C GLU A 781 3.44 -30.90 -24.56
N THR A 782 2.29 -30.32 -24.91
CA THR A 782 1.65 -30.54 -26.23
C THR A 782 2.40 -29.84 -27.37
N HIS A 783 3.19 -28.82 -27.00
CA HIS A 783 4.08 -28.10 -27.90
C HIS A 783 5.45 -27.98 -27.22
N PRO A 784 6.52 -28.59 -27.81
CA PRO A 784 7.84 -28.56 -27.20
C PRO A 784 8.32 -27.13 -26.93
N ALA A 785 8.63 -26.84 -25.68
CA ALA A 785 9.07 -25.53 -25.20
C ALA A 785 10.07 -25.71 -24.04
N ARG A 786 9.91 -24.98 -22.94
CA ARG A 786 10.90 -24.85 -21.85
C ARG A 786 11.20 -26.18 -21.14
N ALA A 787 10.20 -27.01 -20.84
CA ALA A 787 10.42 -28.28 -20.16
C ALA A 787 11.16 -29.26 -21.05
N THR A 788 10.87 -29.25 -22.35
CA THR A 788 11.60 -30.06 -23.37
C THR A 788 13.10 -29.68 -23.39
N VAL A 789 13.42 -28.38 -23.43
CA VAL A 789 14.82 -27.91 -23.46
C VAL A 789 15.55 -28.20 -22.14
N ALA A 790 14.87 -28.00 -21.00
CA ALA A 790 15.44 -28.38 -19.69
C ALA A 790 15.73 -29.89 -19.59
N SER A 791 14.85 -30.73 -20.18
CA SER A 791 15.06 -32.18 -20.26
C SER A 791 16.28 -32.57 -21.08
N LEU A 792 16.53 -31.89 -22.21
CA LEU A 792 17.77 -32.07 -22.98
C LEU A 792 19.01 -31.76 -22.13
N ARG A 793 18.99 -30.66 -21.39
CA ARG A 793 20.07 -30.27 -20.49
C ARG A 793 20.28 -31.28 -19.36
N CYS A 794 19.22 -31.78 -18.72
CA CYS A 794 19.31 -32.82 -17.69
C CYS A 794 19.91 -34.13 -18.25
N ARG A 795 19.47 -34.55 -19.44
CA ARG A 795 19.96 -35.77 -20.10
C ARG A 795 21.45 -35.66 -20.44
N GLY A 796 21.85 -34.58 -21.09
CA GLY A 796 23.25 -34.35 -21.46
C GLY A 796 24.20 -34.34 -20.26
N LEU A 797 23.77 -33.76 -19.11
CA LEU A 797 24.52 -33.80 -17.86
C LEU A 797 24.64 -35.23 -17.30
N LEU A 798 23.52 -35.97 -17.22
CA LEU A 798 23.47 -37.31 -16.63
C LEU A 798 24.28 -38.33 -17.45
N GLU A 799 24.16 -38.28 -18.78
CA GLU A 799 24.80 -39.19 -19.73
C GLU A 799 26.23 -38.76 -20.10
N SER A 800 26.62 -37.53 -19.74
CA SER A 800 27.85 -36.88 -20.15
C SER A 800 27.95 -36.81 -21.70
N ASP A 801 26.82 -36.51 -22.34
CA ASP A 801 26.66 -36.40 -23.79
C ASP A 801 26.55 -34.90 -24.19
N PRO A 802 27.44 -34.37 -25.05
CA PRO A 802 27.39 -32.97 -25.47
C PRO A 802 26.25 -32.68 -26.47
N ASP A 803 25.71 -33.64 -27.19
CA ASP A 803 24.73 -33.40 -28.27
C ASP A 803 23.43 -32.81 -27.75
N PRO A 804 22.78 -33.38 -26.71
CA PRO A 804 21.57 -32.75 -26.13
C PRO A 804 21.84 -31.38 -25.54
N LEU A 805 23.02 -31.11 -24.95
CA LEU A 805 23.40 -29.81 -24.43
C LEU A 805 23.60 -28.79 -25.55
N THR A 806 24.17 -29.21 -26.69
CA THR A 806 24.34 -28.38 -27.89
C THR A 806 22.96 -27.94 -28.43
N GLU A 807 22.00 -28.88 -28.47
CA GLU A 807 20.62 -28.59 -28.88
C GLU A 807 19.96 -27.59 -27.92
N ALA A 808 20.10 -27.79 -26.61
CA ALA A 808 19.57 -26.86 -25.59
C ALA A 808 20.21 -25.47 -25.72
N VAL A 809 21.51 -25.36 -25.89
CA VAL A 809 22.21 -24.08 -26.10
C VAL A 809 21.74 -23.39 -27.38
N ALA A 810 21.52 -24.14 -28.47
CA ALA A 810 21.00 -23.58 -29.72
C ALA A 810 19.61 -22.98 -29.55
N HIS A 811 18.72 -23.66 -28.80
CA HIS A 811 17.39 -23.18 -28.50
C HIS A 811 17.45 -21.88 -27.66
N TYR A 812 18.15 -21.89 -26.51
CA TYR A 812 18.25 -20.69 -25.67
C TYR A 812 18.88 -19.50 -26.41
N ARG A 813 19.88 -19.77 -27.30
CA ARG A 813 20.49 -18.71 -28.11
C ARG A 813 19.50 -18.10 -29.12
N ALA A 814 18.61 -18.91 -29.69
CA ALA A 814 17.56 -18.45 -30.61
C ALA A 814 16.53 -17.55 -29.92
N LEU A 815 16.28 -17.73 -28.61
CA LEU A 815 15.38 -16.90 -27.83
C LEU A 815 15.97 -15.53 -27.43
N GLY A 816 17.30 -15.36 -27.51
CA GLY A 816 18.00 -14.15 -27.10
C GLY A 816 18.67 -14.27 -25.73
N PRO A 817 19.01 -13.16 -25.07
CA PRO A 817 19.68 -13.18 -23.78
C PRO A 817 18.73 -13.68 -22.69
N ALA A 818 18.79 -14.98 -22.40
CA ALA A 818 18.01 -15.64 -21.36
C ALA A 818 18.92 -16.04 -20.19
N THR A 819 18.38 -16.05 -18.99
CA THR A 819 19.11 -16.45 -17.76
C THR A 819 19.63 -17.89 -17.82
N GLU A 820 18.96 -18.77 -18.55
CA GLU A 820 19.35 -20.18 -18.69
C GLU A 820 20.56 -20.43 -19.65
N LEU A 821 20.79 -19.59 -20.65
CA LEU A 821 21.83 -19.77 -21.67
C LEU A 821 23.23 -19.91 -21.08
N PRO A 822 23.71 -19.00 -20.17
CA PRO A 822 25.07 -19.16 -19.64
C PRO A 822 25.24 -20.43 -18.81
N GLY A 823 24.18 -20.88 -18.07
CA GLY A 823 24.21 -22.16 -17.36
C GLY A 823 24.29 -23.38 -18.28
N ALA A 824 23.55 -23.35 -19.39
CA ALA A 824 23.62 -24.42 -20.40
C ALA A 824 24.99 -24.47 -21.11
N LEU A 825 25.60 -23.33 -21.42
CA LEU A 825 26.93 -23.21 -21.95
C LEU A 825 27.99 -23.72 -20.96
N GLU A 826 27.87 -23.43 -19.67
CA GLU A 826 28.76 -23.96 -18.63
C GLU A 826 28.69 -25.49 -18.57
N ASP A 827 27.47 -26.05 -18.58
CA ASP A 827 27.28 -27.51 -18.56
C ASP A 827 27.85 -28.18 -19.82
N LEU A 828 27.63 -27.58 -21.00
CA LEU A 828 28.20 -28.02 -22.25
C LEU A 828 29.76 -27.99 -22.21
N ALA A 829 30.34 -26.90 -21.72
CA ALA A 829 31.78 -26.76 -21.59
C ALA A 829 32.40 -27.86 -20.70
N VAL A 830 31.73 -28.18 -19.57
CA VAL A 830 32.18 -29.25 -18.65
C VAL A 830 32.12 -30.61 -19.32
N VAL A 831 31.06 -30.92 -20.07
CA VAL A 831 30.90 -32.22 -20.75
C VAL A 831 31.87 -32.34 -21.91
N LEU A 832 32.09 -31.29 -22.70
CA LEU A 832 33.09 -31.26 -23.77
C LEU A 832 34.49 -31.46 -23.21
N ALA A 833 34.84 -30.77 -22.11
CA ALA A 833 36.15 -30.93 -21.48
C ALA A 833 36.38 -32.34 -20.96
N ARG A 834 35.36 -32.99 -20.38
CA ARG A 834 35.42 -34.43 -19.99
C ARG A 834 35.64 -35.35 -21.15
N SER A 835 35.13 -35.00 -22.32
CA SER A 835 35.29 -35.77 -23.57
C SER A 835 36.59 -35.46 -24.32
N GLY A 836 37.49 -34.63 -23.77
CA GLY A 836 38.77 -34.24 -24.40
C GLY A 836 38.63 -33.22 -25.55
N ARG A 837 37.48 -32.56 -25.71
CA ARG A 837 37.21 -31.53 -26.75
C ARG A 837 37.54 -30.13 -26.20
N GLU A 838 38.81 -29.89 -25.89
CA GLU A 838 39.28 -28.73 -25.13
C GLU A 838 39.00 -27.37 -25.82
N GLU A 839 39.16 -27.26 -27.14
CA GLU A 839 38.91 -26.00 -27.88
C GLU A 839 37.45 -25.61 -27.86
N GLU A 840 36.55 -26.58 -28.04
CA GLU A 840 35.13 -26.35 -28.00
C GLU A 840 34.65 -26.03 -26.57
N ALA A 841 35.19 -26.72 -25.57
CA ALA A 841 34.97 -26.44 -24.17
C ALA A 841 35.41 -25.01 -23.80
N SER A 842 36.58 -24.57 -24.28
CA SER A 842 37.10 -23.23 -24.04
C SER A 842 36.23 -22.15 -24.72
N THR A 843 35.69 -22.43 -25.90
CA THR A 843 34.77 -21.54 -26.63
C THR A 843 33.47 -21.40 -25.87
N ALA A 844 32.81 -22.50 -25.50
CA ALA A 844 31.54 -22.47 -24.73
C ALA A 844 31.72 -21.80 -23.35
N PHE A 845 32.85 -22.08 -22.67
CA PHE A 845 33.19 -21.45 -21.40
C PHE A 845 33.38 -19.93 -21.51
N THR A 846 34.07 -19.46 -22.54
CA THR A 846 34.33 -18.04 -22.77
C THR A 846 33.01 -17.29 -23.01
N GLU A 847 32.10 -17.87 -23.80
CA GLU A 847 30.77 -17.33 -24.03
C GLU A 847 29.94 -17.29 -22.73
N ALA A 848 29.93 -18.41 -21.95
CA ALA A 848 29.24 -18.46 -20.67
C ALA A 848 29.71 -17.37 -19.72
N VAL A 849 31.02 -17.18 -19.58
CA VAL A 849 31.61 -16.14 -18.71
C VAL A 849 31.20 -14.73 -19.17
N SER A 850 31.25 -14.48 -20.49
CA SER A 850 30.83 -13.16 -21.03
C SER A 850 29.37 -12.84 -20.70
N LEU A 851 28.44 -13.80 -20.78
CA LEU A 851 27.06 -13.65 -20.43
C LEU A 851 26.88 -13.47 -18.91
N TYR A 852 27.56 -14.24 -18.08
CA TYR A 852 27.58 -14.07 -16.63
C TYR A 852 28.12 -12.68 -16.20
N GLU A 853 29.15 -12.16 -16.91
CA GLU A 853 29.64 -10.80 -16.66
C GLU A 853 28.57 -9.75 -16.95
N GLY A 854 27.78 -9.93 -18.02
CA GLY A 854 26.64 -9.08 -18.36
C GLY A 854 25.58 -9.03 -17.25
N LEU A 855 25.32 -10.17 -16.60
CA LEU A 855 24.40 -10.34 -15.48
C LEU A 855 25.02 -9.93 -14.13
N GLN A 856 26.33 -9.67 -14.07
CA GLN A 856 27.11 -9.47 -12.84
C GLN A 856 27.11 -10.72 -11.93
N ALA A 857 26.88 -11.91 -12.47
CA ALA A 857 26.77 -13.19 -11.78
C ALA A 857 28.13 -13.74 -11.31
N ARG A 858 28.73 -13.05 -10.34
CA ARG A 858 30.13 -13.32 -9.86
C ARG A 858 30.29 -14.72 -9.28
N TRP A 859 29.26 -15.22 -8.59
CA TRP A 859 29.28 -16.57 -8.07
C TRP A 859 29.31 -17.60 -9.18
N ASP A 860 28.41 -17.44 -10.18
CA ASP A 860 28.35 -18.39 -11.31
C ASP A 860 29.65 -18.44 -12.08
N ILE A 861 30.35 -17.33 -12.27
CA ILE A 861 31.70 -17.28 -12.86
C ILE A 861 32.68 -18.13 -12.05
N ARG A 862 32.73 -17.93 -10.70
CA ARG A 862 33.65 -18.73 -9.85
C ARG A 862 33.29 -20.20 -9.85
N ARG A 863 32.01 -20.56 -9.86
CA ARG A 863 31.55 -21.94 -9.97
C ARG A 863 31.99 -22.56 -11.27
N ALA A 864 31.80 -21.90 -12.41
CA ALA A 864 32.19 -22.36 -13.73
C ALA A 864 33.71 -22.55 -13.84
N GLU A 865 34.51 -21.59 -13.35
CA GLU A 865 35.98 -21.71 -13.26
C GLU A 865 36.40 -22.92 -12.41
N GLY A 866 35.72 -23.13 -11.25
CA GLY A 866 36.00 -24.27 -10.37
C GLY A 866 35.70 -25.62 -11.02
N ARG A 867 34.59 -25.71 -11.78
CA ARG A 867 34.17 -26.94 -12.47
C ARG A 867 35.13 -27.31 -13.66
N LEU A 868 35.67 -26.32 -14.34
CA LEU A 868 36.53 -26.51 -15.51
C LEU A 868 38.01 -26.60 -15.18
N ARG A 869 38.44 -26.14 -14.01
CA ARG A 869 39.86 -26.21 -13.55
C ARG A 869 40.48 -27.62 -13.62
N PRO A 870 39.80 -28.73 -13.22
CA PRO A 870 40.35 -30.08 -13.28
C PRO A 870 40.73 -30.54 -14.69
N TYR A 871 40.12 -29.93 -15.73
CA TYR A 871 40.32 -30.28 -17.14
C TYR A 871 41.32 -29.35 -17.85
N GLY A 872 41.99 -28.45 -17.12
CA GLY A 872 42.95 -27.49 -17.68
C GLY A 872 42.36 -26.35 -18.49
N VAL A 873 41.02 -26.28 -18.64
CA VAL A 873 40.33 -25.21 -19.34
C VAL A 873 40.39 -23.94 -18.49
N ARG A 874 41.07 -22.93 -19.01
CA ARG A 874 41.23 -21.62 -18.35
C ARG A 874 40.64 -20.54 -19.22
N ARG A 875 40.29 -19.42 -18.59
CA ARG A 875 39.84 -18.21 -19.28
C ARG A 875 40.91 -17.78 -20.32
N GLY A 876 40.55 -17.74 -21.59
CA GLY A 876 41.43 -17.23 -22.67
C GLY A 876 41.83 -15.81 -22.34
N GLY A 877 43.12 -15.44 -22.65
CA GLY A 877 43.69 -14.18 -22.19
C GLY A 877 42.91 -12.96 -22.60
N ARG A 878 42.77 -12.06 -21.63
CA ARG A 878 42.38 -10.65 -21.67
C ARG A 878 41.59 -10.18 -22.90
N GLY A 879 40.32 -10.53 -22.97
CA GLY A 879 39.32 -9.62 -23.55
C GLY A 879 39.28 -8.37 -22.63
N GLN A 880 39.28 -7.18 -23.24
CA GLN A 880 39.15 -5.92 -22.49
C GLN A 880 37.98 -6.04 -21.49
N ARG A 881 38.29 -5.98 -20.18
CA ARG A 881 37.30 -5.79 -19.16
C ARG A 881 36.54 -4.50 -19.52
N VAL A 882 35.35 -4.62 -20.05
CA VAL A 882 34.39 -3.52 -19.99
C VAL A 882 33.93 -3.44 -18.52
N GLN A 883 34.80 -2.84 -17.69
CA GLN A 883 34.41 -2.47 -16.34
C GLN A 883 33.37 -1.37 -16.49
N ARG A 884 32.09 -1.70 -16.34
CA ARG A 884 31.07 -0.66 -16.11
C ARG A 884 31.55 0.18 -14.93
N ALA A 885 31.57 1.49 -15.10
CA ALA A 885 31.93 2.41 -14.04
C ALA A 885 31.00 2.11 -12.84
N ALA A 886 31.56 2.07 -11.62
CA ALA A 886 30.77 1.81 -10.41
C ALA A 886 29.91 3.02 -10.01
N PHE A 887 30.31 4.23 -10.44
CA PHE A 887 29.66 5.50 -10.09
C PHE A 887 29.65 6.47 -11.27
N GLY A 888 28.73 7.43 -11.21
CA GLY A 888 28.56 8.48 -12.20
C GLY A 888 27.69 8.07 -13.38
N TRP A 889 27.51 8.93 -14.35
CA TRP A 889 26.62 8.74 -15.51
C TRP A 889 26.93 7.44 -16.31
N PRO A 890 28.19 7.02 -16.51
CA PRO A 890 28.50 5.76 -17.20
C PRO A 890 28.11 4.50 -16.43
N ALA A 891 27.73 4.62 -15.13
CA ALA A 891 27.23 3.51 -14.32
C ALA A 891 25.74 3.22 -14.56
N LEU A 892 25.02 4.14 -15.19
CA LEU A 892 23.59 4.01 -15.45
C LEU A 892 23.31 2.95 -16.51
N THR A 893 22.24 2.17 -16.30
CA THR A 893 21.72 1.26 -17.33
C THR A 893 21.01 2.05 -18.44
N PRO A 894 20.74 1.45 -19.61
CA PRO A 894 19.97 2.13 -20.66
C PRO A 894 18.61 2.61 -20.21
N THR A 895 17.90 1.85 -19.35
CA THR A 895 16.61 2.23 -18.75
C THR A 895 16.77 3.41 -17.79
N GLU A 896 17.79 3.36 -16.92
CA GLU A 896 18.09 4.46 -15.99
C GLU A 896 18.46 5.76 -16.72
N VAL A 897 19.22 5.68 -17.83
CA VAL A 897 19.54 6.86 -18.66
C VAL A 897 18.26 7.48 -19.24
N LYS A 898 17.33 6.66 -19.77
CA LYS A 898 16.06 7.16 -20.30
C LYS A 898 15.27 7.88 -19.19
N ILE A 899 15.17 7.27 -18.03
CA ILE A 899 14.45 7.85 -16.88
C ILE A 899 15.14 9.14 -16.42
N ALA A 900 16.48 9.16 -16.31
CA ALA A 900 17.22 10.36 -15.94
C ALA A 900 16.99 11.52 -16.93
N VAL A 901 16.89 11.23 -18.23
CA VAL A 901 16.55 12.22 -19.28
C VAL A 901 15.13 12.76 -19.08
N MET A 902 14.14 11.90 -18.80
CA MET A 902 12.75 12.32 -18.55
C MET A 902 12.64 13.14 -17.25
N VAL A 903 13.37 12.75 -16.21
CA VAL A 903 13.51 13.55 -14.98
C VAL A 903 14.09 14.94 -15.29
N ALA A 904 15.09 15.02 -16.18
CA ALA A 904 15.70 16.29 -16.58
C ALA A 904 14.73 17.19 -17.33
N ARG A 905 13.73 16.63 -18.02
CA ARG A 905 12.63 17.37 -18.68
C ARG A 905 11.53 17.81 -17.71
N GLY A 906 11.65 17.48 -16.43
CA GLY A 906 10.65 17.87 -15.42
C GLY A 906 9.41 16.97 -15.39
N GLU A 907 9.44 15.79 -16.03
CA GLU A 907 8.31 14.88 -16.05
C GLU A 907 8.10 14.31 -14.63
N SER A 908 6.83 14.16 -14.19
CA SER A 908 6.49 13.51 -12.90
C SER A 908 6.81 12.02 -12.93
N THR A 909 6.90 11.38 -11.76
CA THR A 909 7.04 9.92 -11.67
C THR A 909 5.87 9.21 -12.36
N SER A 910 4.66 9.74 -12.22
CA SER A 910 3.45 9.25 -12.90
C SER A 910 3.54 9.40 -14.43
N ASP A 911 4.07 10.52 -14.94
CA ASP A 911 4.23 10.72 -16.39
C ASP A 911 5.29 9.79 -16.98
N ILE A 912 6.42 9.64 -16.30
CA ILE A 912 7.49 8.69 -16.65
C ILE A 912 6.94 7.27 -16.66
N ALA A 913 6.19 6.88 -15.62
CA ALA A 913 5.56 5.57 -15.53
C ALA A 913 4.62 5.32 -16.72
N ARG A 914 3.80 6.29 -17.05
CA ARG A 914 2.89 6.23 -18.21
C ARG A 914 3.64 6.12 -19.52
N SER A 915 4.64 6.97 -19.74
CA SER A 915 5.42 7.01 -20.99
C SER A 915 6.25 5.74 -21.22
N MET A 916 6.76 5.14 -20.15
CA MET A 916 7.57 3.92 -20.22
C MET A 916 6.77 2.63 -19.98
N SER A 917 5.46 2.73 -19.75
CA SER A 917 4.61 1.59 -19.37
C SER A 917 5.16 0.81 -18.17
N LEU A 918 5.64 1.55 -17.17
CA LEU A 918 6.13 1.03 -15.90
C LEU A 918 5.14 1.33 -14.77
N SER A 919 5.29 0.63 -13.63
CA SER A 919 4.62 1.07 -12.42
C SER A 919 5.30 2.33 -11.86
N ARG A 920 4.55 3.15 -11.13
CA ARG A 920 5.11 4.31 -10.45
C ARG A 920 6.17 3.91 -9.43
N ARG A 921 5.95 2.81 -8.72
CA ARG A 921 6.90 2.22 -7.77
C ARG A 921 8.20 1.83 -8.48
N THR A 922 8.12 1.19 -9.65
CA THR A 922 9.27 0.82 -10.46
C THR A 922 10.09 2.04 -10.86
N VAL A 923 9.42 3.12 -11.27
CA VAL A 923 10.12 4.39 -11.62
C VAL A 923 10.78 5.01 -10.40
N GLN A 924 10.13 5.00 -9.22
CA GLN A 924 10.73 5.47 -7.96
C GLN A 924 11.99 4.68 -7.61
N THR A 925 11.95 3.37 -7.78
CA THR A 925 13.13 2.50 -7.58
C THR A 925 14.26 2.85 -8.52
N TYR A 926 13.98 3.03 -9.81
CA TYR A 926 15.00 3.50 -10.76
C TYR A 926 15.59 4.85 -10.38
N ILE A 927 14.75 5.81 -9.96
CA ILE A 927 15.25 7.12 -9.50
C ILE A 927 16.15 6.95 -8.27
N SER A 928 15.79 6.09 -7.32
CA SER A 928 16.64 5.77 -6.16
C SER A 928 17.99 5.18 -6.59
N HIS A 929 17.98 4.24 -7.54
CA HIS A 929 19.21 3.66 -8.09
C HIS A 929 20.06 4.71 -8.83
N ILE A 930 19.43 5.59 -9.62
CA ILE A 930 20.11 6.70 -10.31
C ILE A 930 20.77 7.62 -9.28
N LEU A 931 20.07 8.03 -8.24
CA LEU A 931 20.59 8.86 -7.17
C LEU A 931 21.81 8.21 -6.50
N ALA A 932 21.71 6.92 -6.16
CA ALA A 932 22.80 6.16 -5.56
C ALA A 932 24.02 6.05 -6.49
N LYS A 933 23.83 5.71 -7.78
CA LYS A 933 24.91 5.58 -8.77
C LYS A 933 25.56 6.91 -9.09
N LEU A 934 24.80 8.01 -9.12
CA LEU A 934 25.32 9.36 -9.30
C LEU A 934 25.95 9.96 -8.03
N GLY A 935 25.68 9.37 -6.85
CA GLY A 935 26.15 9.87 -5.55
C GLY A 935 25.48 11.19 -5.14
N VAL A 936 24.22 11.39 -5.54
CA VAL A 936 23.46 12.63 -5.31
C VAL A 936 22.22 12.38 -4.45
N ARG A 937 21.64 13.46 -3.90
CA ARG A 937 20.58 13.32 -2.88
C ARG A 937 19.17 13.59 -3.37
N GLY A 938 19.00 14.30 -4.48
CA GLY A 938 17.69 14.73 -4.92
C GLY A 938 17.53 14.74 -6.42
N ARG A 939 16.27 14.80 -6.85
CA ARG A 939 15.88 14.81 -8.27
C ARG A 939 16.47 16.02 -9.03
N VAL A 940 16.62 17.18 -8.37
CA VAL A 940 17.25 18.38 -8.95
C VAL A 940 18.73 18.13 -9.31
N ASP A 941 19.40 17.27 -8.55
CA ASP A 941 20.79 16.92 -8.84
C ASP A 941 20.91 16.02 -10.07
N ILE A 942 19.91 15.13 -10.31
CA ILE A 942 19.85 14.35 -11.57
C ILE A 942 19.73 15.31 -12.76
N VAL A 943 18.86 16.34 -12.67
CA VAL A 943 18.73 17.38 -13.70
C VAL A 943 20.05 18.05 -13.96
N ARG A 944 20.76 18.45 -12.90
CA ARG A 944 22.05 19.14 -12.96
C ARG A 944 23.12 18.26 -13.61
N GLU A 945 23.13 16.96 -13.29
CA GLU A 945 24.09 16.01 -13.88
C GLU A 945 23.74 15.70 -15.36
N ALA A 946 22.46 15.52 -15.69
CA ALA A 946 22.03 15.33 -17.09
C ALA A 946 22.42 16.51 -17.99
N LEU A 947 22.28 17.76 -17.49
CA LEU A 947 22.75 18.96 -18.19
C LEU A 947 24.26 18.95 -18.43
N ARG A 948 25.06 18.48 -17.46
CA ARG A 948 26.54 18.33 -17.64
C ARG A 948 26.88 17.30 -18.72
N GLN A 949 26.04 16.32 -18.93
CA GLN A 949 26.20 15.29 -19.97
C GLN A 949 25.63 15.71 -21.34
N GLY A 950 25.18 16.96 -21.47
CA GLY A 950 24.65 17.52 -22.72
C GLY A 950 23.21 17.14 -23.05
N VAL A 951 22.46 16.66 -22.07
CA VAL A 951 21.01 16.43 -22.22
C VAL A 951 20.30 17.76 -22.18
N SER A 952 19.60 18.12 -23.25
CA SER A 952 18.74 19.32 -23.25
C SER A 952 17.44 19.03 -22.49
N PRO A 953 16.97 19.98 -21.64
CA PRO A 953 15.73 19.85 -20.89
C PRO A 953 14.48 19.80 -21.77
#